data_714f065f692d45c864a7dc611a6aaf2e
#
_entry.id   714f065f692d45c864a7dc611a6aaf2e
#
_cell.length_a   1.000
_cell.length_b   1.000
_cell.length_c   1.000
_cell.angle_alpha   90.00
_cell.angle_beta   90.00
_cell.angle_gamma   90.00
#
_symmetry.space_group_name_H-M   'P 1'
#
loop_
_entity.id
_entity.type
_entity.pdbx_description
1 polymer ?
#
loop_
_entity_poly.entity_id
_entity_poly.type
_entity_poly.pdbx_seq_one_letter_code
_entity_poly.pdbx_strand_id
1 'polypeptide(L)'
;MPRLERRAAQVPGAAELVADYEAWLAVGGRGSPSYRNAAWSFLARWPDPAGFGAEPLEVQQSLGVAQRPFVTYLMATGRLRPGYDYLSRKIGGLLAHAGRGPFAADVTAFTAAATDLDYSGHTVRCVTERVIVRLLIQTGRPLDELTTHDLDELAAAFRRRTEVRGKPAAWAADRAMISTAHRVLFHLGILDAPPADPRRRPGLSGRCDGVAEPLRTVFGDYCTQAAATRAAATVKAIAGHLADFGRFLSACDPPVTHLALLDRATIEAWLAALAAARLRSGNPMSIGYRRGRIIAVRQFLTDITEWGWPAAPGRILIFSRDLPRLQHPLPRYLPPDADRALLAVLTDLSGSAPAGLTRLHADALLLTRATGIRIGELRDLELDCVHQIDGHGAWLKVPLGKLATERMVPLDDETVTILDRIAARRTPGRPLPHPRTGAPVDFLLVHQGRRISACALREELARACQIAEIPTATPHSLRHTFATALVNAGCSLQALMQLLGHVSANMSLRYGRLFDATVREEYERALTQTKAHLATAPAAPSAPPGSPPPSGQPLPLVAITGGADWKDTPTVKSRLAGGFCLRAPAQGACSYANICEHCPNFRTDTGYLAVLAAQHTDTLALAADAEARGWGPEAQRHRRLANRLDELINKTGAQTP
;
A
#
# COMPACT_ATOMS: atom_id res chain seq x y z
N MET A 1 50.44 -37.07 -36.28
CA MET A 1 49.75 -35.84 -35.82
C MET A 1 49.19 -35.12 -37.04
N PRO A 2 47.88 -34.80 -37.07
CA PRO A 2 47.28 -33.98 -38.13
C PRO A 2 48.00 -32.62 -38.24
N ARG A 3 48.03 -32.03 -39.43
CA ARG A 3 48.72 -30.74 -39.70
C ARG A 3 48.35 -29.61 -38.71
N LEU A 4 47.14 -29.62 -38.20
CA LEU A 4 46.59 -28.65 -37.24
C LEU A 4 47.20 -28.82 -35.81
N GLU A 5 47.43 -30.07 -35.36
CA GLU A 5 48.08 -30.34 -34.08
C GLU A 5 49.52 -29.84 -34.07
N ARG A 6 50.26 -30.03 -35.19
CA ARG A 6 51.67 -29.55 -35.31
C ARG A 6 51.78 -28.03 -35.28
N ARG A 7 50.79 -27.30 -35.80
CA ARG A 7 50.80 -25.83 -35.81
C ARG A 7 50.40 -25.25 -34.44
N ALA A 8 49.43 -25.87 -33.77
CA ALA A 8 48.98 -25.44 -32.44
C ALA A 8 49.90 -25.93 -31.32
N ALA A 9 50.62 -27.06 -31.48
CA ALA A 9 51.63 -27.55 -30.54
C ALA A 9 52.87 -26.65 -30.43
N GLN A 10 53.05 -25.69 -31.34
CA GLN A 10 54.07 -24.64 -31.24
C GLN A 10 53.67 -23.47 -30.33
N VAL A 11 52.39 -23.42 -29.88
CA VAL A 11 51.92 -22.41 -28.92
C VAL A 11 52.33 -22.84 -27.50
N PRO A 12 53.05 -22.01 -26.75
CA PRO A 12 53.46 -22.35 -25.38
C PRO A 12 52.23 -22.69 -24.51
N GLY A 13 52.26 -23.83 -23.82
CA GLY A 13 51.18 -24.27 -22.92
C GLY A 13 49.94 -24.90 -23.60
N ALA A 14 49.85 -24.92 -24.95
CA ALA A 14 48.70 -25.46 -25.63
C ALA A 14 48.49 -26.97 -25.40
N ALA A 15 49.57 -27.73 -25.29
CA ALA A 15 49.48 -29.17 -25.04
C ALA A 15 48.95 -29.46 -23.63
N GLU A 16 49.41 -28.72 -22.63
CA GLU A 16 48.91 -28.80 -21.25
C GLU A 16 47.43 -28.40 -21.17
N LEU A 17 47.05 -27.29 -21.82
CA LEU A 17 45.66 -26.81 -21.87
C LEU A 17 44.69 -27.83 -22.50
N VAL A 18 45.13 -28.53 -23.57
CA VAL A 18 44.32 -29.58 -24.19
C VAL A 18 44.27 -30.84 -23.31
N ALA A 19 45.32 -31.19 -22.63
CA ALA A 19 45.35 -32.31 -21.67
C ALA A 19 44.41 -32.03 -20.49
N ASP A 20 44.45 -30.83 -19.91
CA ASP A 20 43.50 -30.37 -18.87
C ASP A 20 42.05 -30.45 -19.35
N TYR A 21 41.79 -30.02 -20.60
CA TYR A 21 40.48 -30.11 -21.21
C TYR A 21 40.00 -31.55 -21.37
N GLU A 22 40.88 -32.47 -21.80
CA GLU A 22 40.54 -33.90 -21.92
C GLU A 22 40.21 -34.51 -20.54
N ALA A 23 41.01 -34.19 -19.52
CA ALA A 23 40.72 -34.60 -18.15
C ALA A 23 39.37 -34.07 -17.66
N TRP A 24 39.05 -32.79 -17.96
CA TRP A 24 37.80 -32.18 -17.66
C TRP A 24 36.58 -32.82 -18.39
N LEU A 25 36.75 -33.21 -19.66
CA LEU A 25 35.73 -33.95 -20.42
C LEU A 25 35.51 -35.36 -19.85
N ALA A 26 36.54 -36.05 -19.43
CA ALA A 26 36.47 -37.39 -18.87
C ALA A 26 35.63 -37.45 -17.59
N VAL A 27 35.78 -36.46 -16.70
CA VAL A 27 34.89 -36.30 -15.52
C VAL A 27 33.41 -36.16 -15.89
N GLY A 28 33.09 -35.60 -17.07
CA GLY A 28 31.74 -35.47 -17.60
C GLY A 28 31.25 -36.65 -18.42
N GLY A 29 32.03 -37.73 -18.59
CA GLY A 29 31.70 -38.89 -19.42
C GLY A 29 31.64 -38.58 -20.94
N ARG A 30 32.31 -37.51 -21.40
CA ARG A 30 32.18 -36.99 -22.78
C ARG A 30 33.47 -37.06 -23.60
N GLY A 31 34.42 -37.97 -23.27
CA GLY A 31 35.65 -38.14 -24.01
C GLY A 31 35.38 -38.54 -25.46
N SER A 32 35.80 -37.70 -26.43
CA SER A 32 35.74 -38.00 -27.85
C SER A 32 36.93 -37.39 -28.58
N PRO A 33 37.58 -38.11 -29.48
CA PRO A 33 38.68 -37.57 -30.29
C PRO A 33 38.27 -36.31 -31.10
N SER A 34 36.98 -36.18 -31.45
CA SER A 34 36.48 -35.03 -32.20
C SER A 34 36.54 -33.73 -31.36
N TYR A 35 36.34 -33.79 -30.07
CA TYR A 35 36.44 -32.63 -29.15
C TYR A 35 37.90 -32.19 -28.97
N ARG A 36 38.83 -33.14 -28.86
CA ARG A 36 40.26 -32.88 -28.82
C ARG A 36 40.74 -32.19 -30.10
N ASN A 37 40.38 -32.72 -31.28
CA ASN A 37 40.72 -32.12 -32.56
C ASN A 37 40.12 -30.72 -32.71
N ALA A 38 38.91 -30.50 -32.21
CA ALA A 38 38.28 -29.20 -32.23
C ALA A 38 38.98 -28.18 -31.30
N ALA A 39 39.53 -28.61 -30.15
CA ALA A 39 40.34 -27.76 -29.28
C ALA A 39 41.64 -27.34 -29.98
N TRP A 40 42.32 -28.29 -30.62
CA TRP A 40 43.52 -27.98 -31.42
C TRP A 40 43.20 -27.02 -32.58
N SER A 41 42.11 -27.23 -33.28
CA SER A 41 41.63 -26.32 -34.36
C SER A 41 41.34 -24.92 -33.86
N PHE A 42 40.77 -24.81 -32.64
CA PHE A 42 40.52 -23.52 -31.98
C PHE A 42 41.83 -22.80 -31.69
N LEU A 43 42.76 -23.45 -31.00
CA LEU A 43 44.07 -22.89 -30.64
C LEU A 43 44.96 -22.56 -31.85
N ALA A 44 44.82 -23.30 -32.96
CA ALA A 44 45.52 -22.95 -34.19
C ALA A 44 45.03 -21.63 -34.82
N ARG A 45 43.78 -21.24 -34.55
CA ARG A 45 43.20 -19.98 -35.03
C ARG A 45 43.38 -18.86 -33.98
N TRP A 46 43.24 -19.18 -32.72
CA TRP A 46 43.38 -18.27 -31.57
C TRP A 46 44.41 -18.86 -30.58
N PRO A 47 45.70 -18.64 -30.81
CA PRO A 47 46.76 -19.13 -29.92
C PRO A 47 46.62 -18.63 -28.49
N ASP A 48 46.20 -17.38 -28.32
CA ASP A 48 45.69 -16.85 -27.07
C ASP A 48 44.16 -16.86 -27.10
N PRO A 49 43.50 -17.62 -26.19
CA PRO A 49 42.04 -17.63 -26.10
C PRO A 49 41.42 -16.26 -25.90
N ALA A 50 42.11 -15.30 -25.30
CA ALA A 50 41.62 -13.93 -25.12
C ALA A 50 41.32 -13.24 -26.47
N GLY A 51 42.11 -13.56 -27.52
CA GLY A 51 41.89 -13.07 -28.87
C GLY A 51 40.52 -13.44 -29.43
N PHE A 52 39.98 -14.63 -29.11
CA PHE A 52 38.61 -14.99 -29.47
C PHE A 52 37.58 -14.10 -28.75
N GLY A 53 37.81 -13.71 -27.51
CA GLY A 53 36.96 -12.82 -26.75
C GLY A 53 36.80 -11.43 -27.35
N ALA A 54 37.83 -10.96 -28.09
CA ALA A 54 37.88 -9.67 -28.77
C ALA A 54 37.27 -9.69 -30.19
N GLU A 55 37.01 -10.87 -30.74
CA GLU A 55 36.43 -10.99 -32.10
C GLU A 55 35.01 -10.41 -32.19
N PRO A 56 34.57 -9.95 -33.38
CA PRO A 56 33.19 -9.58 -33.62
C PRO A 56 32.21 -10.71 -33.29
N LEU A 57 31.02 -10.36 -32.82
CA LEU A 57 30.02 -11.34 -32.37
C LEU A 57 29.66 -12.39 -33.43
N GLU A 58 29.63 -12.00 -34.71
CA GLU A 58 29.39 -12.92 -35.84
C GLU A 58 30.45 -14.00 -35.91
N VAL A 59 31.72 -13.65 -35.73
CA VAL A 59 32.85 -14.60 -35.74
C VAL A 59 32.76 -15.54 -34.53
N GLN A 60 32.48 -15.00 -33.35
CA GLN A 60 32.27 -15.81 -32.14
C GLN A 60 31.08 -16.77 -32.30
N GLN A 61 30.06 -16.39 -33.07
CA GLN A 61 28.88 -17.20 -33.34
C GLN A 61 29.11 -18.29 -34.39
N SER A 62 30.11 -18.14 -35.24
CA SER A 62 30.40 -19.08 -36.33
C SER A 62 31.10 -20.36 -35.85
N LEU A 63 31.37 -20.49 -34.52
CA LEU A 63 32.00 -21.68 -33.97
C LEU A 63 31.31 -22.98 -34.29
N GLY A 64 32.04 -23.96 -34.74
CA GLY A 64 31.58 -25.33 -34.96
C GLY A 64 31.06 -25.98 -33.66
N VAL A 65 30.08 -26.87 -33.79
CA VAL A 65 29.46 -27.55 -32.65
C VAL A 65 30.48 -28.22 -31.74
N ALA A 66 31.52 -28.84 -32.31
CA ALA A 66 32.58 -29.53 -31.56
C ALA A 66 33.53 -28.57 -30.83
N GLN A 67 33.64 -27.30 -31.22
CA GLN A 67 34.50 -26.30 -30.56
C GLN A 67 33.79 -25.66 -29.35
N ARG A 68 32.46 -25.65 -29.31
CA ARG A 68 31.69 -25.01 -28.22
C ARG A 68 32.00 -25.57 -26.83
N PRO A 69 32.17 -26.89 -26.60
CA PRO A 69 32.56 -27.42 -25.30
C PRO A 69 33.93 -26.91 -24.83
N PHE A 70 34.90 -26.75 -25.75
CA PHE A 70 36.19 -26.19 -25.40
C PHE A 70 36.08 -24.72 -24.97
N VAL A 71 35.36 -23.91 -25.69
CA VAL A 71 35.06 -22.52 -25.30
C VAL A 71 34.32 -22.46 -23.96
N THR A 72 33.37 -23.37 -23.71
CA THR A 72 32.71 -23.46 -22.40
C THR A 72 33.67 -23.81 -21.28
N TYR A 73 34.61 -24.74 -21.52
CA TYR A 73 35.67 -25.09 -20.59
C TYR A 73 36.57 -23.87 -20.29
N LEU A 74 37.04 -23.17 -21.33
CA LEU A 74 37.86 -21.97 -21.16
C LEU A 74 37.20 -20.88 -20.34
N MET A 75 35.90 -20.65 -20.58
CA MET A 75 35.08 -19.72 -19.80
C MET A 75 34.93 -20.18 -18.35
N ALA A 76 34.57 -21.44 -18.12
CA ALA A 76 34.33 -21.99 -16.80
C ALA A 76 35.59 -22.09 -15.93
N THR A 77 36.79 -22.13 -16.56
CA THR A 77 38.09 -22.11 -15.88
C THR A 77 38.72 -20.72 -15.80
N GLY A 78 38.02 -19.66 -16.21
CA GLY A 78 38.51 -18.28 -16.17
C GLY A 78 39.57 -17.92 -17.22
N ARG A 79 39.87 -18.84 -18.15
CA ARG A 79 40.87 -18.66 -19.20
C ARG A 79 40.34 -17.86 -20.41
N LEU A 80 39.04 -17.62 -20.48
CA LEU A 80 38.41 -16.83 -21.54
C LEU A 80 37.28 -15.98 -20.95
N ARG A 81 37.29 -14.69 -21.26
CA ARG A 81 36.30 -13.70 -20.80
C ARG A 81 35.64 -13.01 -22.02
N PRO A 82 34.65 -13.64 -22.67
CA PRO A 82 33.97 -13.01 -23.80
C PRO A 82 33.01 -11.92 -23.34
N GLY A 83 32.70 -10.97 -24.23
CA GLY A 83 31.78 -9.90 -23.92
C GLY A 83 30.34 -10.38 -23.58
N TYR A 84 29.59 -9.55 -22.86
CA TYR A 84 28.21 -9.89 -22.44
C TYR A 84 27.28 -10.20 -23.62
N ASP A 85 27.51 -9.64 -24.82
CA ASP A 85 26.71 -9.96 -26.01
C ASP A 85 26.84 -11.45 -26.40
N TYR A 86 28.05 -12.02 -26.30
CA TYR A 86 28.25 -13.46 -26.45
C TYR A 86 27.62 -14.24 -25.29
N LEU A 87 27.89 -13.83 -24.04
CA LEU A 87 27.39 -14.48 -22.83
C LEU A 87 25.86 -14.41 -22.70
N SER A 88 25.19 -13.42 -23.29
CA SER A 88 23.73 -13.32 -23.27
C SER A 88 23.01 -14.49 -23.94
N ARG A 89 23.72 -15.30 -24.73
CA ARG A 89 23.19 -16.45 -25.48
C ARG A 89 22.95 -17.67 -24.59
N LYS A 90 22.26 -18.67 -25.13
CA LYS A 90 22.13 -19.98 -24.47
C LYS A 90 23.45 -20.74 -24.63
N ILE A 91 24.11 -21.01 -23.53
CA ILE A 91 25.33 -21.82 -23.44
C ILE A 91 24.97 -23.04 -22.58
N GLY A 92 25.07 -24.23 -23.15
CA GLY A 92 24.68 -25.46 -22.45
C GLY A 92 25.68 -25.86 -21.36
N GLY A 93 25.20 -26.24 -20.19
CA GLY A 93 26.01 -26.82 -19.13
C GLY A 93 26.94 -25.85 -18.40
N LEU A 94 26.81 -24.54 -18.64
CA LEU A 94 27.72 -23.53 -18.10
C LEU A 94 27.80 -23.57 -16.56
N LEU A 95 26.66 -23.72 -15.88
CA LEU A 95 26.59 -23.84 -14.42
C LEU A 95 27.33 -25.08 -13.91
N ALA A 96 27.10 -26.24 -14.51
CA ALA A 96 27.75 -27.49 -14.08
C ALA A 96 29.27 -27.42 -14.23
N HIS A 97 29.76 -26.66 -15.20
CA HIS A 97 31.17 -26.49 -15.43
C HIS A 97 31.79 -25.42 -14.53
N ALA A 98 31.14 -24.30 -14.33
CA ALA A 98 31.58 -23.25 -13.40
C ALA A 98 31.65 -23.76 -11.94
N GLY A 99 30.73 -24.66 -11.54
CA GLY A 99 30.73 -25.29 -10.22
C GLY A 99 31.91 -26.29 -9.97
N ARG A 100 32.76 -26.53 -10.96
CA ARG A 100 33.98 -27.37 -10.82
C ARG A 100 35.25 -26.57 -11.02
N GLY A 101 35.17 -25.30 -11.35
CA GLY A 101 36.28 -24.41 -11.64
C GLY A 101 36.55 -23.42 -10.49
N PRO A 102 37.28 -22.34 -10.77
CA PRO A 102 37.62 -21.32 -9.80
C PRO A 102 36.39 -20.60 -9.21
N PHE A 103 35.28 -20.66 -9.87
CA PHE A 103 34.02 -20.02 -9.43
C PHE A 103 33.14 -20.90 -8.52
N ALA A 104 33.60 -22.11 -8.14
CA ALA A 104 32.80 -23.09 -7.40
C ALA A 104 32.30 -22.56 -6.04
N ALA A 105 33.18 -21.88 -5.30
CA ALA A 105 32.84 -21.29 -4.01
C ALA A 105 31.79 -20.21 -4.14
N ASP A 106 31.94 -19.31 -5.12
CA ASP A 106 31.01 -18.22 -5.40
C ASP A 106 29.60 -18.72 -5.81
N VAL A 107 29.59 -19.73 -6.69
CA VAL A 107 28.36 -20.41 -7.12
C VAL A 107 27.65 -21.05 -5.92
N THR A 108 28.42 -21.71 -5.03
CA THR A 108 27.85 -22.35 -3.82
C THR A 108 27.30 -21.31 -2.86
N ALA A 109 28.04 -20.24 -2.57
CA ALA A 109 27.61 -19.16 -1.69
C ALA A 109 26.31 -18.48 -2.20
N PHE A 110 26.25 -18.17 -3.49
CA PHE A 110 25.05 -17.58 -4.09
C PHE A 110 23.85 -18.54 -4.05
N THR A 111 24.04 -19.82 -4.39
CA THR A 111 22.93 -20.80 -4.39
C THR A 111 22.40 -21.05 -2.99
N ALA A 112 23.27 -21.11 -1.97
CA ALA A 112 22.86 -21.21 -0.58
C ALA A 112 22.01 -20.00 -0.16
N ALA A 113 22.51 -18.78 -0.36
CA ALA A 113 21.77 -17.56 -0.03
C ALA A 113 20.43 -17.43 -0.77
N ALA A 114 20.37 -17.82 -2.03
CA ALA A 114 19.13 -17.83 -2.78
C ALA A 114 18.13 -18.87 -2.24
N THR A 115 18.60 -20.01 -1.75
CA THR A 115 17.78 -21.04 -1.12
C THR A 115 17.26 -20.58 0.24
N ASP A 116 18.10 -19.93 1.06
CA ASP A 116 17.71 -19.35 2.35
C ASP A 116 16.63 -18.27 2.19
N LEU A 117 16.60 -17.57 1.07
CA LEU A 117 15.54 -16.62 0.70
C LEU A 117 14.27 -17.30 0.15
N ASP A 118 14.16 -18.63 0.22
CA ASP A 118 13.01 -19.43 -0.21
C ASP A 118 12.70 -19.33 -1.72
N TYR A 119 13.75 -19.23 -2.55
CA TYR A 119 13.59 -19.40 -3.99
C TYR A 119 13.56 -20.89 -4.36
N SER A 120 12.66 -21.26 -5.28
CA SER A 120 12.59 -22.64 -5.79
C SER A 120 13.92 -23.07 -6.44
N GLY A 121 14.28 -24.35 -6.31
CA GLY A 121 15.49 -24.89 -6.90
C GLY A 121 15.61 -24.65 -8.42
N HIS A 122 14.49 -24.59 -9.13
CA HIS A 122 14.46 -24.18 -10.54
C HIS A 122 14.90 -22.72 -10.72
N THR A 123 14.33 -21.80 -9.91
CA THR A 123 14.70 -20.37 -9.97
C THR A 123 16.17 -20.17 -9.60
N VAL A 124 16.62 -20.79 -8.50
CA VAL A 124 18.04 -20.74 -8.08
C VAL A 124 18.94 -21.12 -9.22
N ARG A 125 18.72 -22.29 -9.85
CA ARG A 125 19.52 -22.77 -10.97
C ARG A 125 19.50 -21.80 -12.15
N CYS A 126 18.33 -21.33 -12.55
CA CYS A 126 18.18 -20.40 -13.68
C CYS A 126 18.91 -19.08 -13.44
N VAL A 127 18.76 -18.50 -12.24
CA VAL A 127 19.42 -17.22 -11.90
C VAL A 127 20.93 -17.39 -11.81
N THR A 128 21.40 -18.45 -11.16
CA THR A 128 22.84 -18.74 -11.04
C THR A 128 23.45 -18.91 -12.42
N GLU A 129 22.87 -19.75 -13.29
CA GLU A 129 23.42 -20.01 -14.63
C GLU A 129 23.35 -18.79 -15.53
N ARG A 130 22.20 -18.10 -15.56
CA ARG A 130 21.96 -17.03 -16.53
C ARG A 130 22.47 -15.66 -16.12
N VAL A 131 22.72 -15.45 -14.83
CA VAL A 131 23.20 -14.16 -14.32
C VAL A 131 24.57 -14.33 -13.66
N ILE A 132 24.65 -15.02 -12.53
CA ILE A 132 25.84 -15.04 -11.68
C ILE A 132 27.05 -15.63 -12.40
N VAL A 133 26.94 -16.82 -12.97
CA VAL A 133 28.07 -17.46 -13.68
C VAL A 133 28.56 -16.59 -14.83
N ARG A 134 27.66 -15.87 -15.52
CA ARG A 134 28.07 -14.95 -16.60
C ARG A 134 28.80 -13.72 -16.11
N LEU A 135 28.38 -13.19 -14.96
CA LEU A 135 29.08 -12.08 -14.29
C LEU A 135 30.48 -12.51 -13.87
N LEU A 136 30.60 -13.64 -13.16
CA LEU A 136 31.87 -14.16 -12.70
C LEU A 136 32.85 -14.43 -13.87
N ILE A 137 32.37 -15.02 -14.97
CA ILE A 137 33.16 -15.25 -16.17
C ILE A 137 33.65 -13.95 -16.79
N GLN A 138 32.75 -12.99 -17.03
CA GLN A 138 33.09 -11.74 -17.71
C GLN A 138 34.01 -10.86 -16.89
N THR A 139 33.71 -10.70 -15.59
CA THR A 139 34.50 -9.84 -14.72
C THR A 139 35.80 -10.52 -14.28
N GLY A 140 35.81 -11.85 -14.12
CA GLY A 140 36.88 -12.63 -13.50
C GLY A 140 37.12 -12.25 -12.05
N ARG A 141 36.19 -11.54 -11.42
CA ARG A 141 36.22 -11.15 -10.01
C ARG A 141 35.38 -12.11 -9.17
N PRO A 142 35.67 -12.28 -7.89
CA PRO A 142 34.85 -13.07 -6.97
C PRO A 142 33.48 -12.40 -6.75
N LEU A 143 32.57 -13.16 -6.15
CA LEU A 143 31.16 -12.74 -5.97
C LEU A 143 31.03 -11.45 -5.17
N ASP A 144 31.85 -11.26 -4.14
CA ASP A 144 31.84 -10.11 -3.22
C ASP A 144 32.36 -8.80 -3.84
N GLU A 145 33.03 -8.88 -5.00
CA GLU A 145 33.48 -7.71 -5.75
C GLU A 145 32.50 -7.29 -6.88
N LEU A 146 31.40 -7.99 -7.05
CA LEU A 146 30.41 -7.63 -8.07
C LEU A 146 29.69 -6.32 -7.71
N THR A 147 29.39 -5.53 -8.73
CA THR A 147 28.75 -4.21 -8.60
C THR A 147 27.41 -4.13 -9.32
N THR A 148 26.64 -3.10 -9.02
CA THR A 148 25.41 -2.80 -9.77
C THR A 148 25.67 -2.55 -11.25
N HIS A 149 26.83 -1.97 -11.59
CA HIS A 149 27.26 -1.72 -12.97
C HIS A 149 27.38 -3.01 -13.78
N ASP A 150 27.95 -4.06 -13.21
CA ASP A 150 28.08 -5.36 -13.87
C ASP A 150 26.72 -5.97 -14.23
N LEU A 151 25.74 -5.82 -13.32
CA LEU A 151 24.35 -6.24 -13.58
C LEU A 151 23.70 -5.42 -14.69
N ASP A 152 23.96 -4.10 -14.73
CA ASP A 152 23.38 -3.20 -15.74
C ASP A 152 23.97 -3.47 -17.13
N GLU A 153 25.25 -3.77 -17.25
CA GLU A 153 25.89 -4.15 -18.52
C GLU A 153 25.33 -5.47 -19.05
N LEU A 154 25.17 -6.48 -18.19
CA LEU A 154 24.54 -7.75 -18.58
C LEU A 154 23.07 -7.53 -18.99
N ALA A 155 22.35 -6.67 -18.26
CA ALA A 155 20.97 -6.30 -18.59
C ALA A 155 20.88 -5.63 -19.98
N ALA A 156 21.80 -4.72 -20.29
CA ALA A 156 21.88 -4.05 -21.58
C ALA A 156 22.12 -5.07 -22.73
N ALA A 157 23.01 -6.05 -22.52
CA ALA A 157 23.25 -7.10 -23.50
C ALA A 157 22.03 -8.00 -23.73
N PHE A 158 21.31 -8.39 -22.68
CA PHE A 158 20.06 -9.14 -22.81
C PHE A 158 19.00 -8.34 -23.55
N ARG A 159 18.90 -7.03 -23.27
CA ARG A 159 17.96 -6.13 -23.94
C ARG A 159 18.29 -6.03 -25.44
N ARG A 160 19.54 -5.73 -25.82
CA ARG A 160 19.97 -5.70 -27.24
C ARG A 160 19.63 -7.01 -27.95
N ARG A 161 19.91 -8.14 -27.33
CA ARG A 161 19.59 -9.47 -27.89
C ARG A 161 18.10 -9.65 -28.16
N THR A 162 17.23 -9.19 -27.24
CA THR A 162 15.77 -9.34 -27.38
C THR A 162 15.21 -8.39 -28.44
N GLU A 163 15.77 -7.19 -28.55
CA GLU A 163 15.41 -6.22 -29.61
C GLU A 163 15.75 -6.79 -30.99
N VAL A 164 16.98 -7.29 -31.20
CA VAL A 164 17.40 -7.93 -32.46
C VAL A 164 16.51 -9.13 -32.83
N ARG A 165 16.02 -9.88 -31.83
CA ARG A 165 15.16 -11.06 -32.06
C ARG A 165 13.67 -10.74 -32.17
N GLY A 166 13.24 -9.52 -31.96
CA GLY A 166 11.83 -9.12 -31.96
C GLY A 166 10.97 -9.84 -30.90
N LYS A 167 11.55 -10.26 -29.77
CA LYS A 167 10.87 -11.02 -28.69
C LYS A 167 10.83 -10.28 -27.37
N PRO A 168 10.01 -9.24 -27.19
CA PRO A 168 9.99 -8.41 -25.98
C PRO A 168 9.61 -9.17 -24.70
N ALA A 169 8.84 -10.26 -24.82
CA ALA A 169 8.50 -11.12 -23.67
C ALA A 169 9.73 -11.79 -23.04
N ALA A 170 10.75 -12.11 -23.84
CA ALA A 170 11.99 -12.69 -23.35
C ALA A 170 12.77 -11.72 -22.43
N TRP A 171 12.72 -10.42 -22.73
CA TRP A 171 13.30 -9.37 -21.88
C TRP A 171 12.66 -9.33 -20.49
N ALA A 172 11.35 -9.52 -20.38
CA ALA A 172 10.67 -9.52 -19.08
C ALA A 172 11.21 -10.64 -18.16
N ALA A 173 11.44 -11.84 -18.75
CA ALA A 173 12.01 -12.97 -18.02
C ALA A 173 13.49 -12.72 -17.61
N ASP A 174 14.32 -12.21 -18.53
CA ASP A 174 15.71 -11.90 -18.25
C ASP A 174 15.83 -10.82 -17.16
N ARG A 175 15.04 -9.76 -17.24
CA ARG A 175 14.97 -8.71 -16.23
C ARG A 175 14.54 -9.23 -14.84
N ALA A 176 13.60 -10.17 -14.80
CA ALA A 176 13.19 -10.78 -13.54
C ALA A 176 14.33 -11.57 -12.88
N MET A 177 15.12 -12.31 -13.67
CA MET A 177 16.29 -13.04 -13.18
C MET A 177 17.38 -12.10 -12.66
N ILE A 178 17.70 -11.02 -13.40
CA ILE A 178 18.65 -9.99 -12.96
C ILE A 178 18.19 -9.34 -11.65
N SER A 179 16.90 -8.98 -11.56
CA SER A 179 16.35 -8.41 -10.32
C SER A 179 16.40 -9.41 -9.14
N THR A 180 16.28 -10.71 -9.41
CA THR A 180 16.44 -11.75 -8.38
C THR A 180 17.89 -11.88 -7.96
N ALA A 181 18.85 -11.92 -8.89
CA ALA A 181 20.27 -11.93 -8.59
C ALA A 181 20.68 -10.71 -7.76
N HIS A 182 20.29 -9.52 -8.18
CA HIS A 182 20.52 -8.27 -7.46
C HIS A 182 20.03 -8.35 -6.01
N ARG A 183 18.84 -8.92 -5.80
CA ARG A 183 18.25 -9.07 -4.46
C ARG A 183 19.05 -10.02 -3.58
N VAL A 184 19.46 -11.16 -4.12
CA VAL A 184 20.30 -12.10 -3.38
C VAL A 184 21.63 -11.46 -3.01
N LEU A 185 22.30 -10.77 -3.95
CA LEU A 185 23.55 -10.03 -3.71
C LEU A 185 23.37 -8.92 -2.66
N PHE A 186 22.23 -8.23 -2.64
CA PHE A 186 21.91 -7.28 -1.59
C PHE A 186 21.82 -7.96 -0.21
N HIS A 187 21.14 -9.09 -0.09
CA HIS A 187 21.02 -9.79 1.18
C HIS A 187 22.32 -10.45 1.64
N LEU A 188 23.22 -10.79 0.72
CA LEU A 188 24.60 -11.19 1.02
C LEU A 188 25.48 -10.03 1.51
N GLY A 189 25.03 -8.78 1.39
CA GLY A 189 25.82 -7.61 1.78
C GLY A 189 26.76 -7.10 0.70
N ILE A 190 26.72 -7.67 -0.51
CA ILE A 190 27.59 -7.31 -1.64
C ILE A 190 27.12 -6.00 -2.28
N LEU A 191 25.81 -5.82 -2.41
CA LEU A 191 25.24 -4.58 -2.92
C LEU A 191 24.56 -3.78 -1.80
N ASP A 192 24.69 -2.46 -1.83
CA ASP A 192 24.18 -1.56 -0.77
C ASP A 192 22.67 -1.36 -0.80
N ALA A 193 22.05 -1.46 -1.98
CA ALA A 193 20.63 -1.20 -2.16
C ALA A 193 19.92 -2.38 -2.83
N PRO A 194 18.67 -2.68 -2.45
CA PRO A 194 17.87 -3.68 -3.15
C PRO A 194 17.49 -3.19 -4.55
N PRO A 195 17.14 -4.11 -5.48
CA PRO A 195 16.75 -3.74 -6.82
C PRO A 195 15.54 -2.80 -6.81
N ALA A 196 15.55 -1.79 -7.67
CA ALA A 196 14.42 -0.89 -7.85
C ALA A 196 13.17 -1.70 -8.25
N ASP A 197 12.00 -1.35 -7.67
CA ASP A 197 10.73 -1.98 -8.05
C ASP A 197 10.45 -1.70 -9.54
N PRO A 198 10.40 -2.72 -10.40
CA PRO A 198 10.15 -2.56 -11.83
C PRO A 198 8.75 -2.00 -12.14
N ARG A 199 7.83 -2.08 -11.16
CA ARG A 199 6.50 -1.46 -11.23
C ARG A 199 6.51 0.00 -10.81
N ARG A 200 7.65 0.52 -10.36
CA ARG A 200 7.80 1.94 -10.08
C ARG A 200 7.73 2.68 -11.42
N ARG A 201 6.55 3.23 -11.70
CA ARG A 201 6.31 3.97 -12.94
C ARG A 201 7.33 5.10 -13.07
N PRO A 202 7.75 5.45 -14.30
CA PRO A 202 8.70 6.53 -14.53
C PRO A 202 8.29 7.81 -13.78
N GLY A 203 9.27 8.63 -13.46
CA GLY A 203 9.06 9.99 -12.95
C GLY A 203 8.21 10.83 -13.91
N LEU A 204 8.07 12.10 -13.62
CA LEU A 204 7.23 13.01 -14.45
C LEU A 204 7.69 13.02 -15.91
N SER A 205 9.00 13.07 -16.16
CA SER A 205 9.59 13.10 -17.52
C SER A 205 9.10 11.94 -18.41
N GLY A 206 9.09 10.72 -17.90
CA GLY A 206 8.62 9.55 -18.65
C GLY A 206 7.09 9.39 -18.73
N ARG A 207 6.32 10.34 -18.15
CA ARG A 207 4.85 10.36 -18.23
C ARG A 207 4.31 11.42 -19.16
N CYS A 208 5.15 12.41 -19.49
CA CYS A 208 4.79 13.57 -20.30
C CYS A 208 4.98 13.35 -21.80
N ASP A 209 5.12 12.10 -22.26
CA ASP A 209 5.08 11.82 -23.69
C ASP A 209 3.78 12.32 -24.30
N GLY A 210 3.88 13.08 -25.39
CA GLY A 210 2.76 13.74 -26.07
C GLY A 210 2.27 15.03 -25.38
N VAL A 211 3.01 15.58 -24.40
CA VAL A 211 2.74 16.88 -23.79
C VAL A 211 3.71 17.91 -24.38
N ALA A 212 3.21 19.08 -24.79
CA ALA A 212 4.04 20.18 -25.28
C ALA A 212 5.07 20.63 -24.26
N GLU A 213 6.28 21.01 -24.70
CA GLU A 213 7.41 21.31 -23.83
C GLU A 213 7.14 22.44 -22.80
N PRO A 214 6.49 23.57 -23.15
CA PRO A 214 6.18 24.59 -22.15
C PRO A 214 5.30 24.08 -21.00
N LEU A 215 4.32 23.22 -21.30
CA LEU A 215 3.46 22.61 -20.28
C LEU A 215 4.24 21.62 -19.41
N ARG A 216 5.14 20.85 -20.02
CA ARG A 216 5.97 19.85 -19.35
C ARG A 216 6.85 20.48 -18.28
N THR A 217 7.49 21.59 -18.61
CA THR A 217 8.32 22.37 -17.68
C THR A 217 7.51 22.85 -16.49
N VAL A 218 6.38 23.52 -16.70
CA VAL A 218 5.51 24.05 -15.63
C VAL A 218 4.98 22.93 -14.73
N PHE A 219 4.60 21.79 -15.29
CA PHE A 219 4.15 20.62 -14.49
C PHE A 219 5.29 20.02 -13.67
N GLY A 220 6.52 20.04 -14.22
CA GLY A 220 7.74 19.60 -13.52
C GLY A 220 8.03 20.44 -12.30
N ASP A 221 8.06 21.76 -12.48
CA ASP A 221 8.33 22.74 -11.43
C ASP A 221 7.28 22.65 -10.31
N TYR A 222 6.00 22.55 -10.67
CA TYR A 222 4.92 22.35 -9.70
C TYR A 222 5.07 21.05 -8.91
N CYS A 223 5.37 19.95 -9.57
CA CYS A 223 5.58 18.67 -8.89
C CYS A 223 6.81 18.70 -7.98
N THR A 224 7.87 19.40 -8.35
CA THR A 224 9.07 19.60 -7.54
C THR A 224 8.73 20.39 -6.27
N GLN A 225 8.00 21.50 -6.41
CA GLN A 225 7.55 22.29 -5.26
C GLN A 225 6.57 21.52 -4.37
N ALA A 226 5.61 20.79 -4.98
CA ALA A 226 4.67 19.95 -4.23
C ALA A 226 5.36 18.82 -3.45
N ALA A 227 6.52 18.35 -3.90
CA ALA A 227 7.28 17.29 -3.23
C ALA A 227 7.86 17.74 -1.87
N ALA A 228 8.03 19.03 -1.65
CA ALA A 228 8.51 19.56 -0.37
C ALA A 228 7.50 19.38 0.78
N THR A 229 6.19 19.35 0.48
CA THR A 229 5.13 19.34 1.50
C THR A 229 4.16 18.15 1.40
N ARG A 230 4.15 17.44 0.28
CA ARG A 230 3.18 16.35 0.01
C ARG A 230 3.88 14.99 -0.08
N ALA A 231 3.18 13.96 0.36
CA ALA A 231 3.68 12.59 0.25
C ALA A 231 4.00 12.20 -1.21
N ALA A 232 5.08 11.48 -1.44
CA ALA A 232 5.55 11.06 -2.76
C ALA A 232 4.46 10.37 -3.62
N ALA A 233 3.58 9.57 -2.99
CA ALA A 233 2.45 8.94 -3.68
C ALA A 233 1.41 9.96 -4.19
N THR A 234 1.20 11.05 -3.44
CA THR A 234 0.30 12.14 -3.83
C THR A 234 0.89 12.93 -5.00
N VAL A 235 2.17 13.29 -4.91
CA VAL A 235 2.89 13.98 -6.00
C VAL A 235 2.86 13.15 -7.28
N LYS A 236 3.10 11.83 -7.15
CA LYS A 236 3.02 10.89 -8.27
C LYS A 236 1.63 10.83 -8.92
N ALA A 237 0.56 10.91 -8.12
CA ALA A 237 -0.80 10.96 -8.63
C ALA A 237 -1.09 12.29 -9.36
N ILE A 238 -0.69 13.40 -8.76
CA ILE A 238 -0.78 14.74 -9.36
C ILE A 238 -0.06 14.75 -10.70
N ALA A 239 1.20 14.33 -10.76
CA ALA A 239 1.99 14.23 -11.99
C ALA A 239 1.28 13.45 -13.10
N GLY A 240 0.63 12.31 -12.74
CA GLY A 240 -0.17 11.54 -13.69
C GLY A 240 -1.39 12.30 -14.21
N HIS A 241 -2.09 13.03 -13.34
CA HIS A 241 -3.27 13.79 -13.72
C HIS A 241 -2.91 15.02 -14.58
N LEU A 242 -1.80 15.70 -14.25
CA LEU A 242 -1.30 16.82 -15.05
C LEU A 242 -0.81 16.37 -16.43
N ALA A 243 -0.10 15.25 -16.51
CA ALA A 243 0.33 14.68 -17.79
C ALA A 243 -0.88 14.30 -18.69
N ASP A 244 -1.95 13.73 -18.10
CA ASP A 244 -3.18 13.45 -18.84
C ASP A 244 -3.88 14.73 -19.34
N PHE A 245 -3.90 15.77 -18.50
CA PHE A 245 -4.44 17.07 -18.87
C PHE A 245 -3.60 17.73 -19.96
N GLY A 246 -2.26 17.71 -19.83
CA GLY A 246 -1.35 18.26 -20.83
C GLY A 246 -1.46 17.58 -22.20
N ARG A 247 -1.64 16.26 -22.23
CA ARG A 247 -1.91 15.54 -23.50
C ARG A 247 -3.22 16.00 -24.16
N PHE A 248 -4.27 16.23 -23.36
CA PHE A 248 -5.51 16.78 -23.87
C PHE A 248 -5.28 18.17 -24.48
N LEU A 249 -4.60 19.09 -23.77
CA LEU A 249 -4.29 20.43 -24.25
C LEU A 249 -3.46 20.42 -25.52
N SER A 250 -2.46 19.54 -25.60
CA SER A 250 -1.59 19.39 -26.78
C SER A 250 -2.32 18.78 -27.99
N ALA A 251 -3.44 18.09 -27.76
CA ALA A 251 -4.28 17.48 -28.80
C ALA A 251 -5.48 18.36 -29.22
N CYS A 252 -5.68 19.53 -28.62
CA CYS A 252 -6.69 20.50 -29.07
C CYS A 252 -6.35 21.08 -30.45
N ASP A 253 -7.33 21.61 -31.14
CA ASP A 253 -7.14 22.32 -32.40
C ASP A 253 -7.73 23.75 -32.26
N PRO A 254 -6.88 24.81 -32.22
CA PRO A 254 -5.41 24.76 -32.18
C PRO A 254 -4.86 24.24 -30.84
N PRO A 255 -3.65 23.66 -30.80
CA PRO A 255 -3.04 23.16 -29.58
C PRO A 255 -2.81 24.25 -28.54
N VAL A 256 -3.21 23.97 -27.29
CA VAL A 256 -2.93 24.87 -26.15
C VAL A 256 -1.58 24.50 -25.54
N THR A 257 -0.55 25.25 -25.87
CA THR A 257 0.83 25.01 -25.42
C THR A 257 1.24 25.84 -24.20
N HIS A 258 0.48 26.87 -23.85
CA HIS A 258 0.73 27.77 -22.73
C HIS A 258 -0.54 27.91 -21.88
N LEU A 259 -0.43 27.76 -20.57
CA LEU A 259 -1.58 27.84 -19.65
C LEU A 259 -2.19 29.24 -19.57
N ALA A 260 -1.40 30.31 -19.86
CA ALA A 260 -1.91 31.67 -19.94
C ALA A 260 -2.98 31.86 -21.04
N LEU A 261 -2.96 31.00 -22.07
CA LEU A 261 -3.95 30.99 -23.15
C LEU A 261 -5.17 30.11 -22.85
N LEU A 262 -5.18 29.43 -21.69
CA LEU A 262 -6.25 28.54 -21.31
C LEU A 262 -7.52 29.33 -21.00
N ASP A 263 -8.60 28.96 -21.64
CA ASP A 263 -9.93 29.56 -21.45
C ASP A 263 -10.94 28.58 -20.85
N ARG A 264 -12.13 29.09 -20.54
CA ARG A 264 -13.21 28.29 -19.97
C ARG A 264 -13.76 27.26 -20.96
N ALA A 265 -13.81 27.59 -22.25
CA ALA A 265 -14.32 26.68 -23.29
C ALA A 265 -13.44 25.43 -23.40
N THR A 266 -12.11 25.59 -23.35
CA THR A 266 -11.16 24.48 -23.33
C THR A 266 -11.35 23.59 -22.09
N ILE A 267 -11.60 24.18 -20.92
CA ILE A 267 -11.90 23.41 -19.69
C ILE A 267 -13.21 22.63 -19.84
N GLU A 268 -14.25 23.22 -20.42
CA GLU A 268 -15.54 22.54 -20.64
C GLU A 268 -15.38 21.35 -21.61
N ALA A 269 -14.60 21.52 -22.68
CA ALA A 269 -14.26 20.45 -23.61
C ALA A 269 -13.49 19.33 -22.90
N TRP A 270 -12.53 19.67 -22.02
CA TRP A 270 -11.81 18.68 -21.22
C TRP A 270 -12.72 17.92 -20.25
N LEU A 271 -13.62 18.61 -19.57
CA LEU A 271 -14.61 17.98 -18.67
C LEU A 271 -15.53 17.01 -19.42
N ALA A 272 -15.98 17.39 -20.62
CA ALA A 272 -16.77 16.52 -21.50
C ALA A 272 -15.96 15.29 -21.96
N ALA A 273 -14.69 15.48 -22.36
CA ALA A 273 -13.78 14.40 -22.72
C ALA A 273 -13.55 13.42 -21.56
N LEU A 274 -13.38 13.94 -20.33
CA LEU A 274 -13.29 13.10 -19.13
C LEU A 274 -14.57 12.31 -18.83
N ALA A 275 -15.73 12.89 -19.12
CA ALA A 275 -17.02 12.22 -18.91
C ALA A 275 -17.22 11.06 -19.89
N ALA A 276 -16.75 11.21 -21.13
CA ALA A 276 -16.80 10.19 -22.18
C ALA A 276 -15.67 9.15 -22.09
N ALA A 277 -14.61 9.43 -21.30
CA ALA A 277 -13.40 8.60 -21.26
C ALA A 277 -13.68 7.19 -20.72
N ARG A 278 -13.06 6.21 -21.39
CA ARG A 278 -13.10 4.80 -20.99
C ARG A 278 -11.71 4.32 -20.56
N LEU A 279 -11.69 3.38 -19.63
CA LEU A 279 -10.48 2.67 -19.23
C LEU A 279 -10.03 1.70 -20.33
N ARG A 280 -8.79 1.21 -20.27
CA ARG A 280 -8.28 0.17 -21.20
C ARG A 280 -9.13 -1.11 -21.20
N SER A 281 -9.87 -1.36 -20.12
CA SER A 281 -10.84 -2.47 -20.01
C SER A 281 -12.16 -2.22 -20.75
N GLY A 282 -12.35 -1.06 -21.40
CA GLY A 282 -13.60 -0.65 -22.04
C GLY A 282 -14.64 -0.06 -21.10
N ASN A 283 -14.46 -0.20 -19.77
CA ASN A 283 -15.38 0.33 -18.77
C ASN A 283 -15.31 1.87 -18.68
N PRO A 284 -16.44 2.55 -18.37
CA PRO A 284 -16.41 3.99 -18.14
C PRO A 284 -15.57 4.33 -16.91
N MET A 285 -14.92 5.50 -16.96
CA MET A 285 -14.13 5.99 -15.83
C MET A 285 -15.05 6.28 -14.64
N SER A 286 -14.69 5.77 -13.44
CA SER A 286 -15.51 5.97 -12.25
C SER A 286 -15.63 7.46 -11.87
N ILE A 287 -16.76 7.85 -11.28
CA ILE A 287 -17.02 9.22 -10.82
C ILE A 287 -15.92 9.69 -9.85
N GLY A 288 -15.49 8.83 -8.92
CA GLY A 288 -14.42 9.14 -7.97
C GLY A 288 -13.09 9.43 -8.66
N TYR A 289 -12.73 8.67 -9.69
CA TYR A 289 -11.50 8.85 -10.45
C TYR A 289 -11.53 10.12 -11.30
N ARG A 290 -12.66 10.41 -11.98
CA ARG A 290 -12.86 11.69 -12.70
C ARG A 290 -12.75 12.88 -11.77
N ARG A 291 -13.44 12.83 -10.61
CA ARG A 291 -13.38 13.88 -9.61
C ARG A 291 -11.95 14.11 -9.10
N GLY A 292 -11.19 13.05 -8.85
CA GLY A 292 -9.78 13.15 -8.43
C GLY A 292 -8.91 13.88 -9.45
N ARG A 293 -9.10 13.61 -10.75
CA ARG A 293 -8.41 14.31 -11.83
C ARG A 293 -8.78 15.80 -11.87
N ILE A 294 -10.07 16.13 -11.79
CA ILE A 294 -10.54 17.51 -11.82
C ILE A 294 -10.01 18.28 -10.60
N ILE A 295 -10.03 17.67 -9.41
CA ILE A 295 -9.49 18.29 -8.19
C ILE A 295 -7.98 18.57 -8.34
N ALA A 296 -7.20 17.63 -8.88
CA ALA A 296 -5.76 17.80 -9.02
C ALA A 296 -5.42 18.93 -9.99
N VAL A 297 -6.09 19.02 -11.14
CA VAL A 297 -5.89 20.10 -12.12
C VAL A 297 -6.41 21.43 -11.57
N ARG A 298 -7.57 21.44 -10.91
CA ARG A 298 -8.10 22.64 -10.26
C ARG A 298 -7.11 23.19 -9.24
N GLN A 299 -6.62 22.34 -8.33
CA GLN A 299 -5.67 22.76 -7.31
C GLN A 299 -4.38 23.30 -7.93
N PHE A 300 -3.85 22.62 -8.94
CA PHE A 300 -2.69 23.09 -9.69
C PHE A 300 -2.90 24.50 -10.28
N LEU A 301 -3.99 24.70 -11.02
CA LEU A 301 -4.29 26.01 -11.64
C LEU A 301 -4.52 27.10 -10.59
N THR A 302 -5.19 26.76 -9.48
CA THR A 302 -5.39 27.70 -8.37
C THR A 302 -4.06 28.07 -7.71
N ASP A 303 -3.23 27.08 -7.37
CA ASP A 303 -1.95 27.29 -6.70
C ASP A 303 -1.04 28.19 -7.56
N ILE A 304 -0.85 27.91 -8.86
CA ILE A 304 0.03 28.72 -9.73
C ILE A 304 -0.51 30.12 -9.97
N THR A 305 -1.83 30.31 -9.93
CA THR A 305 -2.46 31.63 -10.03
C THR A 305 -2.23 32.45 -8.74
N GLU A 306 -2.46 31.83 -7.57
CA GLU A 306 -2.23 32.44 -6.27
C GLU A 306 -0.75 32.74 -6.01
N TRP A 307 0.16 31.92 -6.52
CA TRP A 307 1.61 32.13 -6.42
C TRP A 307 2.16 33.13 -7.44
N GLY A 308 1.32 33.61 -8.36
CA GLY A 308 1.70 34.61 -9.36
C GLY A 308 2.68 34.10 -10.41
N TRP A 309 2.61 32.80 -10.76
CA TRP A 309 3.48 32.27 -11.80
C TRP A 309 3.18 32.89 -13.17
N PRO A 310 4.20 33.23 -13.97
CA PRO A 310 4.00 33.84 -15.30
C PRO A 310 3.19 32.98 -16.26
N ALA A 311 3.23 31.65 -16.06
CA ALA A 311 2.49 30.67 -16.86
C ALA A 311 1.02 30.53 -16.43
N ALA A 312 0.60 31.15 -15.33
CA ALA A 312 -0.75 31.00 -14.79
C ALA A 312 -1.83 31.60 -15.71
N PRO A 313 -3.03 31.00 -15.77
CA PRO A 313 -4.16 31.63 -16.42
C PRO A 313 -4.60 32.88 -15.66
N GLY A 314 -5.11 33.89 -16.38
CA GLY A 314 -5.48 35.21 -15.79
C GLY A 314 -6.66 35.15 -14.80
N ARG A 315 -7.33 34.01 -14.65
CA ARG A 315 -8.47 33.79 -13.73
C ARG A 315 -8.66 32.33 -13.38
N ILE A 316 -9.42 32.08 -12.32
CA ILE A 316 -9.89 30.72 -11.97
C ILE A 316 -10.82 30.18 -13.06
N LEU A 317 -10.54 29.01 -13.59
CA LEU A 317 -11.28 28.38 -14.70
C LEU A 317 -12.10 27.17 -14.29
N ILE A 318 -11.80 26.52 -13.13
CA ILE A 318 -12.50 25.34 -12.63
C ILE A 318 -13.14 25.66 -11.28
N PHE A 319 -14.44 25.50 -11.19
CA PHE A 319 -15.25 25.83 -10.02
C PHE A 319 -15.68 24.57 -9.26
N SER A 320 -16.16 24.76 -8.02
CA SER A 320 -16.69 23.64 -7.19
C SER A 320 -17.88 22.93 -7.84
N ARG A 321 -18.70 23.64 -8.61
CA ARG A 321 -19.83 23.11 -9.37
C ARG A 321 -19.44 22.18 -10.52
N ASP A 322 -18.20 22.29 -11.01
CA ASP A 322 -17.68 21.44 -12.08
C ASP A 322 -17.30 20.03 -11.56
N LEU A 323 -17.25 19.87 -10.22
CA LEU A 323 -16.92 18.61 -9.60
C LEU A 323 -18.12 17.65 -9.61
N PRO A 324 -17.99 16.45 -10.18
CA PRO A 324 -19.04 15.44 -10.12
C PRO A 324 -19.43 15.13 -8.67
N ARG A 325 -20.73 15.00 -8.40
CA ARG A 325 -21.22 14.60 -7.08
C ARG A 325 -20.80 13.16 -6.79
N LEU A 326 -20.16 12.94 -5.64
CA LEU A 326 -19.82 11.61 -5.19
C LEU A 326 -21.09 10.92 -4.67
N GLN A 327 -21.32 9.73 -5.16
CA GLN A 327 -22.23 8.80 -4.51
C GLN A 327 -21.50 8.22 -3.30
N HIS A 328 -22.18 8.13 -2.17
CA HIS A 328 -21.69 7.49 -0.96
C HIS A 328 -22.43 6.16 -0.76
N PRO A 329 -22.06 5.10 -1.51
CA PRO A 329 -22.65 3.79 -1.30
C PRO A 329 -22.33 3.32 0.12
N LEU A 330 -23.18 2.46 0.64
CA LEU A 330 -22.93 1.77 1.90
C LEU A 330 -21.60 1.00 1.82
N PRO A 331 -20.86 0.87 2.93
CA PRO A 331 -19.65 0.08 2.98
C PRO A 331 -19.93 -1.36 2.50
N ARG A 332 -19.08 -1.87 1.62
CA ARG A 332 -19.17 -3.25 1.12
C ARG A 332 -18.51 -4.18 2.13
N TYR A 333 -19.28 -4.74 3.03
CA TYR A 333 -18.85 -5.81 3.94
C TYR A 333 -19.25 -7.18 3.38
N LEU A 334 -18.63 -8.23 3.87
CA LEU A 334 -19.02 -9.61 3.55
C LEU A 334 -20.21 -10.00 4.43
N PRO A 335 -21.30 -10.51 3.86
CA PRO A 335 -22.36 -11.14 4.64
C PRO A 335 -21.80 -12.26 5.52
N PRO A 336 -22.42 -12.57 6.67
CA PRO A 336 -21.88 -13.56 7.63
C PRO A 336 -21.55 -14.93 7.02
N ASP A 337 -22.38 -15.42 6.09
CA ASP A 337 -22.14 -16.71 5.43
C ASP A 337 -20.94 -16.65 4.48
N ALA A 338 -20.79 -15.56 3.71
CA ALA A 338 -19.66 -15.35 2.82
C ALA A 338 -18.36 -15.14 3.60
N ASP A 339 -18.41 -14.42 4.72
CA ASP A 339 -17.25 -14.23 5.60
C ASP A 339 -16.80 -15.57 6.20
N ARG A 340 -17.73 -16.39 6.67
CA ARG A 340 -17.47 -17.72 7.21
C ARG A 340 -16.85 -18.67 6.17
N ALA A 341 -17.40 -18.68 4.95
CA ALA A 341 -16.87 -19.46 3.85
C ALA A 341 -15.43 -19.04 3.47
N LEU A 342 -15.17 -17.73 3.42
CA LEU A 342 -13.82 -17.19 3.15
C LEU A 342 -12.83 -17.56 4.26
N LEU A 343 -13.22 -17.41 5.52
CA LEU A 343 -12.38 -17.77 6.67
C LEU A 343 -12.04 -19.26 6.65
N ALA A 344 -12.99 -20.15 6.35
CA ALA A 344 -12.74 -21.58 6.21
C ALA A 344 -11.66 -21.86 5.16
N VAL A 345 -11.75 -21.26 3.97
CA VAL A 345 -10.75 -21.40 2.90
C VAL A 345 -9.38 -20.86 3.30
N LEU A 346 -9.32 -19.71 3.97
CA LEU A 346 -8.05 -19.10 4.40
C LEU A 346 -7.40 -19.86 5.57
N THR A 347 -8.20 -20.53 6.41
CA THR A 347 -7.73 -21.30 7.57
C THR A 347 -7.37 -22.73 7.21
N ASP A 348 -8.17 -23.39 6.37
CA ASP A 348 -7.98 -24.78 5.96
C ASP A 348 -6.93 -24.91 4.85
N LEU A 349 -5.69 -24.67 5.22
CA LEU A 349 -4.50 -24.96 4.39
C LEU A 349 -3.79 -26.23 4.89
N SER A 350 -4.54 -27.15 5.50
CA SER A 350 -4.04 -28.43 5.98
C SER A 350 -3.70 -29.34 4.79
N GLY A 351 -2.43 -29.48 4.47
CA GLY A 351 -1.85 -30.58 3.70
C GLY A 351 -1.94 -30.55 2.18
N SER A 352 -2.91 -29.91 1.59
CA SER A 352 -3.03 -29.72 0.14
C SER A 352 -3.71 -28.40 -0.08
N ALA A 353 -2.93 -27.33 -0.03
CA ALA A 353 -3.44 -26.03 -0.43
C ALA A 353 -4.14 -26.21 -1.78
N PRO A 354 -5.40 -25.80 -1.94
CA PRO A 354 -6.02 -25.76 -3.25
C PRO A 354 -5.04 -25.07 -4.18
N ALA A 355 -4.71 -25.68 -5.32
CA ALA A 355 -3.62 -25.26 -6.19
C ALA A 355 -3.59 -23.73 -6.33
N GLY A 356 -2.61 -23.07 -5.71
CA GLY A 356 -2.38 -21.65 -5.86
C GLY A 356 -2.47 -20.73 -4.63
N LEU A 357 -2.93 -21.17 -3.45
CA LEU A 357 -2.90 -20.32 -2.25
C LEU A 357 -1.56 -20.45 -1.50
N THR A 358 -1.01 -19.30 -1.08
CA THR A 358 0.24 -19.23 -0.31
C THR A 358 -0.08 -18.98 1.16
N ARG A 359 0.39 -19.84 2.07
CA ARG A 359 0.10 -19.74 3.51
C ARG A 359 0.40 -18.35 4.08
N LEU A 360 1.55 -17.76 3.73
CA LEU A 360 1.93 -16.44 4.20
C LEU A 360 0.93 -15.35 3.76
N HIS A 361 0.42 -15.42 2.53
CA HIS A 361 -0.58 -14.46 2.05
C HIS A 361 -1.94 -14.69 2.72
N ALA A 362 -2.34 -15.96 2.92
CA ALA A 362 -3.57 -16.30 3.62
C ALA A 362 -3.54 -15.82 5.08
N ASP A 363 -2.45 -16.08 5.82
CA ASP A 363 -2.28 -15.59 7.19
C ASP A 363 -2.28 -14.05 7.25
N ALA A 364 -1.69 -13.35 6.26
CA ALA A 364 -1.75 -11.89 6.16
C ALA A 364 -3.19 -11.36 5.91
N LEU A 365 -4.00 -12.08 5.14
CA LEU A 365 -5.41 -11.75 4.94
C LEU A 365 -6.26 -12.03 6.18
N LEU A 366 -6.00 -13.14 6.89
CA LEU A 366 -6.62 -13.45 8.19
C LEU A 366 -6.30 -12.35 9.21
N LEU A 367 -5.04 -11.93 9.32
CA LEU A 367 -4.63 -10.82 10.18
C LEU A 367 -5.36 -9.51 9.83
N THR A 368 -5.51 -9.22 8.52
CA THR A 368 -6.28 -8.05 8.07
C THR A 368 -7.75 -8.14 8.50
N ARG A 369 -8.35 -9.34 8.41
CA ARG A 369 -9.75 -9.58 8.82
C ARG A 369 -9.92 -9.49 10.34
N ALA A 370 -8.96 -10.01 11.12
CA ALA A 370 -9.00 -10.03 12.59
C ALA A 370 -8.76 -8.65 13.22
N THR A 371 -7.93 -7.80 12.58
CA THR A 371 -7.51 -6.51 13.16
C THR A 371 -8.07 -5.29 12.47
N GLY A 372 -8.67 -5.45 11.30
CA GLY A 372 -9.19 -4.34 10.50
C GLY A 372 -8.14 -3.35 9.98
N ILE A 373 -6.85 -3.69 10.02
CA ILE A 373 -5.78 -2.81 9.53
C ILE A 373 -5.85 -2.63 8.01
N ARG A 374 -5.34 -1.50 7.51
CA ARG A 374 -5.29 -1.25 6.07
C ARG A 374 -4.17 -2.08 5.44
N ILE A 375 -4.36 -2.53 4.18
CA ILE A 375 -3.33 -3.31 3.45
C ILE A 375 -1.97 -2.58 3.36
N GLY A 376 -1.95 -1.25 3.38
CA GLY A 376 -0.72 -0.48 3.45
C GLY A 376 -0.05 -0.59 4.81
N GLU A 377 -0.83 -0.47 5.89
CA GLU A 377 -0.39 -0.62 7.27
C GLU A 377 0.09 -2.05 7.55
N LEU A 378 -0.67 -3.06 7.09
CA LEU A 378 -0.26 -4.46 7.15
C LEU A 378 1.14 -4.69 6.58
N ARG A 379 1.41 -4.14 5.40
CA ARG A 379 2.69 -4.28 4.72
C ARG A 379 3.83 -3.49 5.37
N ASP A 380 3.49 -2.50 6.17
CA ASP A 380 4.43 -1.67 6.92
C ASP A 380 4.66 -2.18 8.36
N LEU A 381 4.01 -3.30 8.78
CA LEU A 381 4.27 -3.93 10.07
C LEU A 381 5.73 -4.34 10.19
N GLU A 382 6.31 -4.00 11.33
CA GLU A 382 7.69 -4.34 11.71
C GLU A 382 7.73 -5.68 12.44
N LEU A 383 8.87 -6.30 12.54
CA LEU A 383 9.02 -7.61 13.16
C LEU A 383 8.69 -7.60 14.66
N ASP A 384 8.93 -6.48 15.33
CA ASP A 384 8.66 -6.23 16.76
C ASP A 384 7.30 -5.58 17.01
N CYS A 385 6.35 -5.69 16.08
CA CYS A 385 5.04 -5.02 16.19
C CYS A 385 4.13 -5.56 17.28
N VAL A 386 4.43 -6.70 17.91
CA VAL A 386 3.64 -7.27 19.00
C VAL A 386 4.23 -6.84 20.35
N HIS A 387 3.41 -6.20 21.17
CA HIS A 387 3.79 -5.75 22.50
C HIS A 387 2.94 -6.42 23.57
N GLN A 388 3.57 -6.99 24.59
CA GLN A 388 2.88 -7.46 25.79
C GLN A 388 2.75 -6.30 26.78
N ILE A 389 1.54 -6.02 27.23
CA ILE A 389 1.25 -5.00 28.22
C ILE A 389 0.74 -5.68 29.48
N ASP A 390 1.44 -5.49 30.60
CA ASP A 390 1.10 -6.12 31.89
C ASP A 390 -0.36 -5.86 32.27
N GLY A 391 -1.11 -6.93 32.55
CA GLY A 391 -2.53 -6.87 32.91
C GLY A 391 -3.48 -6.58 31.72
N HIS A 392 -2.95 -6.31 30.49
CA HIS A 392 -3.76 -5.95 29.33
C HIS A 392 -3.54 -6.86 28.11
N GLY A 393 -2.65 -7.86 28.21
CA GLY A 393 -2.40 -8.84 27.15
C GLY A 393 -1.59 -8.32 25.97
N ALA A 394 -1.72 -9.00 24.82
CA ALA A 394 -0.97 -8.69 23.61
C ALA A 394 -1.63 -7.57 22.78
N TRP A 395 -0.80 -6.69 22.24
CA TRP A 395 -1.21 -5.58 21.40
C TRP A 395 -0.38 -5.47 20.13
N LEU A 396 -1.03 -5.17 19.00
CA LEU A 396 -0.38 -4.90 17.73
C LEU A 396 -0.12 -3.41 17.56
N LYS A 397 1.14 -3.02 17.48
CA LYS A 397 1.55 -1.68 17.08
C LYS A 397 1.38 -1.53 15.56
N VAL A 398 0.43 -0.73 15.15
CA VAL A 398 0.20 -0.40 13.74
C VAL A 398 0.95 0.88 13.40
N PRO A 399 1.94 0.83 12.50
CA PRO A 399 2.79 1.97 12.20
C PRO A 399 2.03 3.09 11.48
N LEU A 400 2.65 4.28 11.38
CA LEU A 400 2.10 5.45 10.69
C LEU A 400 1.58 5.09 9.30
N GLY A 401 0.27 5.16 9.13
CA GLY A 401 -0.42 4.90 7.87
C GLY A 401 -0.56 6.15 6.98
N LYS A 402 -1.48 6.09 6.02
CA LYS A 402 -1.81 7.19 5.10
C LYS A 402 -2.26 8.47 5.82
N LEU A 403 -2.83 8.35 7.01
CA LEU A 403 -3.36 9.46 7.81
C LEU A 403 -2.38 9.94 8.89
N ALA A 404 -1.13 9.49 8.84
CA ALA A 404 -0.10 9.79 9.84
C ALA A 404 -0.54 9.48 11.29
N THR A 405 -1.33 8.42 11.49
CA THR A 405 -1.77 7.92 12.78
C THR A 405 -1.11 6.59 13.08
N GLU A 406 -0.41 6.52 14.20
CA GLU A 406 0.04 5.29 14.83
C GLU A 406 -0.99 4.87 15.86
N ARG A 407 -1.18 3.58 16.09
CA ARG A 407 -2.14 3.08 17.06
C ARG A 407 -1.82 1.68 17.53
N MET A 408 -2.37 1.33 18.69
CA MET A 408 -2.35 -0.02 19.23
C MET A 408 -3.70 -0.70 19.01
N VAL A 409 -3.68 -1.96 18.58
CA VAL A 409 -4.87 -2.80 18.40
C VAL A 409 -4.72 -4.01 19.32
N PRO A 410 -5.68 -4.29 20.23
CA PRO A 410 -5.61 -5.46 21.10
C PRO A 410 -5.70 -6.74 20.27
N LEU A 411 -4.99 -7.75 20.72
CA LEU A 411 -4.91 -9.07 20.07
C LEU A 411 -5.48 -10.14 21.00
N ASP A 412 -6.25 -11.06 20.40
CA ASP A 412 -6.59 -12.33 21.03
C ASP A 412 -5.53 -13.40 20.71
N ASP A 413 -5.58 -14.53 21.42
CA ASP A 413 -4.61 -15.62 21.27
C ASP A 413 -4.60 -16.21 19.84
N GLU A 414 -5.74 -16.24 19.17
CA GLU A 414 -5.84 -16.72 17.79
C GLU A 414 -5.08 -15.78 16.84
N THR A 415 -5.23 -14.48 17.00
CA THR A 415 -4.53 -13.48 16.19
C THR A 415 -3.02 -13.47 16.49
N VAL A 416 -2.60 -13.66 17.74
CA VAL A 416 -1.19 -13.87 18.10
C VAL A 416 -0.63 -15.10 17.38
N THR A 417 -1.35 -16.22 17.40
CA THR A 417 -0.95 -17.43 16.67
C THR A 417 -0.79 -17.19 15.16
N ILE A 418 -1.64 -16.35 14.54
CA ILE A 418 -1.49 -15.97 13.14
C ILE A 418 -0.18 -15.17 12.93
N LEU A 419 0.13 -14.23 13.82
CA LEU A 419 1.35 -13.43 13.77
C LEU A 419 2.61 -14.30 13.93
N ASP A 420 2.60 -15.25 14.84
CA ASP A 420 3.69 -16.22 15.04
C ASP A 420 3.91 -17.06 13.78
N ARG A 421 2.84 -17.53 13.13
CA ARG A 421 2.95 -18.25 11.86
C ARG A 421 3.52 -17.38 10.73
N ILE A 422 3.18 -16.10 10.69
CA ILE A 422 3.73 -15.13 9.73
C ILE A 422 5.23 -14.94 10.01
N ALA A 423 5.62 -14.71 11.27
CA ALA A 423 6.99 -14.53 11.67
C ALA A 423 7.85 -15.76 11.36
N ALA A 424 7.35 -16.97 11.64
CA ALA A 424 8.03 -18.23 11.35
C ALA A 424 8.25 -18.48 9.83
N ARG A 425 7.44 -17.88 8.96
CA ARG A 425 7.57 -17.98 7.49
C ARG A 425 8.29 -16.80 6.85
N ARG A 426 8.67 -15.82 7.64
CA ARG A 426 9.46 -14.71 7.15
C ARG A 426 10.81 -15.22 6.64
N THR A 427 11.18 -14.89 5.40
CA THR A 427 12.53 -15.20 4.93
C THR A 427 13.57 -14.32 5.62
N PRO A 428 14.75 -14.88 6.01
CA PRO A 428 15.81 -14.10 6.60
C PRO A 428 16.36 -13.05 5.62
N GLY A 429 17.21 -12.16 6.09
CA GLY A 429 17.89 -11.20 5.22
C GLY A 429 18.06 -9.83 5.89
N ARG A 430 18.75 -8.93 5.19
CA ARG A 430 19.00 -7.56 5.65
C ARG A 430 17.72 -6.74 5.73
N PRO A 431 17.65 -5.77 6.65
CA PRO A 431 16.57 -4.78 6.68
C PRO A 431 16.35 -4.11 5.32
N LEU A 432 15.11 -3.86 4.98
CA LEU A 432 14.74 -3.25 3.69
C LEU A 432 14.46 -1.76 3.86
N PRO A 433 14.79 -0.90 2.88
CA PRO A 433 14.50 0.51 2.98
C PRO A 433 12.98 0.77 3.04
N HIS A 434 12.55 1.56 4.03
CA HIS A 434 11.16 1.96 4.15
C HIS A 434 10.77 2.87 2.98
N PRO A 435 9.66 2.62 2.26
CA PRO A 435 9.32 3.33 1.02
C PRO A 435 9.11 4.84 1.16
N ARG A 436 8.83 5.33 2.38
CA ARG A 436 8.57 6.75 2.65
C ARG A 436 9.77 7.47 3.23
N THR A 437 10.53 6.81 4.11
CA THR A 437 11.63 7.42 4.85
C THR A 437 13.02 7.04 4.32
N GLY A 438 13.12 5.92 3.60
CA GLY A 438 14.41 5.34 3.18
C GLY A 438 15.17 4.62 4.30
N ALA A 439 14.74 4.76 5.56
CA ALA A 439 15.38 4.11 6.69
C ALA A 439 15.30 2.57 6.57
N PRO A 440 16.34 1.83 6.98
CA PRO A 440 16.31 0.37 7.01
C PRO A 440 15.32 -0.10 8.08
N VAL A 441 14.42 -1.03 7.72
CA VAL A 441 13.37 -1.57 8.59
C VAL A 441 13.26 -3.08 8.40
N ASP A 442 13.13 -3.79 9.51
CA ASP A 442 12.80 -5.22 9.54
C ASP A 442 11.29 -5.42 9.47
N PHE A 443 10.78 -5.52 8.23
CA PHE A 443 9.36 -5.77 8.03
C PHE A 443 8.96 -7.20 8.39
N LEU A 444 7.79 -7.36 9.00
CA LEU A 444 7.21 -8.66 9.33
C LEU A 444 6.90 -9.49 8.07
N LEU A 445 6.31 -8.87 7.06
CA LEU A 445 5.81 -9.54 5.85
C LEU A 445 6.86 -9.47 4.72
N VAL A 446 7.90 -10.28 4.86
CA VAL A 446 8.98 -10.45 3.87
C VAL A 446 9.00 -11.87 3.33
N HIS A 447 9.03 -12.00 2.00
CA HIS A 447 9.17 -13.27 1.31
C HIS A 447 10.09 -13.12 0.11
N GLN A 448 10.98 -14.08 -0.10
CA GLN A 448 12.01 -14.02 -1.16
C GLN A 448 12.83 -12.71 -1.11
N GLY A 449 13.21 -12.28 0.08
CA GLY A 449 14.00 -11.07 0.30
C GLY A 449 13.31 -9.76 -0.09
N ARG A 450 12.00 -9.72 -0.16
CA ARG A 450 11.22 -8.50 -0.48
C ARG A 450 9.92 -8.43 0.30
N ARG A 451 9.45 -7.22 0.53
CA ARG A 451 8.11 -6.99 1.11
C ARG A 451 7.03 -7.58 0.22
N ILE A 452 6.01 -8.21 0.80
CA ILE A 452 4.85 -8.72 0.05
C ILE A 452 4.18 -7.56 -0.70
N SER A 453 3.80 -7.80 -1.96
CA SER A 453 3.11 -6.78 -2.75
C SER A 453 1.61 -6.73 -2.44
N ALA A 454 1.03 -5.52 -2.46
CA ALA A 454 -0.43 -5.38 -2.34
C ALA A 454 -1.19 -6.06 -3.50
N CYS A 455 -0.53 -6.25 -4.64
CA CYS A 455 -1.11 -6.96 -5.79
C CYS A 455 -1.23 -8.46 -5.49
N ALA A 456 -0.14 -9.07 -4.97
CA ALA A 456 -0.15 -10.48 -4.58
C ALA A 456 -1.25 -10.78 -3.55
N LEU A 457 -1.42 -9.92 -2.53
CA LEU A 457 -2.50 -10.08 -1.54
C LEU A 457 -3.90 -9.96 -2.16
N ARG A 458 -4.10 -9.07 -3.15
CA ARG A 458 -5.39 -8.96 -3.84
C ARG A 458 -5.67 -10.17 -4.75
N GLU A 459 -4.65 -10.65 -5.44
CA GLU A 459 -4.73 -11.83 -6.29
C GLU A 459 -5.04 -13.07 -5.44
N GLU A 460 -4.41 -13.19 -4.27
CA GLU A 460 -4.66 -14.27 -3.31
C GLU A 460 -6.07 -14.22 -2.77
N LEU A 461 -6.54 -13.03 -2.35
CA LEU A 461 -7.92 -12.86 -1.89
C LEU A 461 -8.94 -13.19 -2.98
N ALA A 462 -8.68 -12.79 -4.23
CA ALA A 462 -9.55 -13.11 -5.35
C ALA A 462 -9.64 -14.62 -5.59
N ARG A 463 -8.51 -15.35 -5.50
CA ARG A 463 -8.48 -16.82 -5.58
C ARG A 463 -9.22 -17.47 -4.42
N ALA A 464 -9.01 -16.99 -3.19
CA ALA A 464 -9.73 -17.48 -2.03
C ALA A 464 -11.25 -17.30 -2.16
N CYS A 465 -11.69 -16.14 -2.69
CA CYS A 465 -13.11 -15.91 -2.99
C CYS A 465 -13.65 -16.87 -4.06
N GLN A 466 -12.87 -17.20 -5.08
CA GLN A 466 -13.28 -18.19 -6.10
C GLN A 466 -13.43 -19.58 -5.49
N ILE A 467 -12.51 -20.02 -4.63
CA ILE A 467 -12.58 -21.32 -3.94
C ILE A 467 -13.77 -21.35 -2.98
N ALA A 468 -14.04 -20.26 -2.28
CA ALA A 468 -15.18 -20.13 -1.38
C ALA A 468 -16.53 -19.92 -2.10
N GLU A 469 -16.55 -19.86 -3.43
CA GLU A 469 -17.72 -19.61 -4.28
C GLU A 469 -18.50 -18.34 -3.89
N ILE A 470 -17.78 -17.29 -3.45
CA ILE A 470 -18.35 -15.99 -3.06
C ILE A 470 -17.97 -14.87 -4.04
N PRO A 471 -18.73 -13.77 -4.10
CA PRO A 471 -18.35 -12.60 -4.87
C PRO A 471 -16.97 -12.06 -4.47
N THR A 472 -16.21 -11.57 -5.46
CA THR A 472 -14.86 -11.05 -5.24
C THR A 472 -14.83 -9.96 -4.18
N ALA A 473 -14.10 -10.19 -3.11
CA ALA A 473 -13.83 -9.25 -2.05
C ALA A 473 -12.55 -8.45 -2.30
N THR A 474 -12.40 -7.35 -1.58
CA THR A 474 -11.18 -6.56 -1.56
C THR A 474 -10.62 -6.54 -0.13
N PRO A 475 -9.31 -6.26 0.08
CA PRO A 475 -8.78 -6.09 1.44
C PRO A 475 -9.52 -5.01 2.24
N HIS A 476 -10.10 -4.02 1.56
CA HIS A 476 -10.94 -3.01 2.22
C HIS A 476 -12.28 -3.56 2.67
N SER A 477 -12.84 -4.54 1.93
CA SER A 477 -14.05 -5.25 2.36
C SER A 477 -13.83 -6.04 3.65
N LEU A 478 -12.64 -6.69 3.83
CA LEU A 478 -12.30 -7.38 5.08
C LEU A 478 -12.30 -6.43 6.27
N ARG A 479 -11.72 -5.25 6.10
CA ARG A 479 -11.75 -4.20 7.13
C ARG A 479 -13.19 -3.71 7.39
N HIS A 480 -14.02 -3.58 6.37
CA HIS A 480 -15.44 -3.23 6.55
C HIS A 480 -16.18 -4.32 7.31
N THR A 481 -15.91 -5.59 7.02
CA THR A 481 -16.49 -6.74 7.74
C THR A 481 -16.08 -6.73 9.20
N PHE A 482 -14.80 -6.49 9.53
CA PHE A 482 -14.32 -6.32 10.90
C PHE A 482 -15.06 -5.18 11.63
N ALA A 483 -15.11 -4.00 11.01
CA ALA A 483 -15.77 -2.85 11.60
C ALA A 483 -17.28 -3.09 11.84
N THR A 484 -17.94 -3.72 10.87
CA THR A 484 -19.37 -4.05 10.97
C THR A 484 -19.62 -5.07 12.09
N ALA A 485 -18.78 -6.10 12.20
CA ALA A 485 -18.88 -7.10 13.26
C ALA A 485 -18.75 -6.48 14.65
N LEU A 486 -17.76 -5.58 14.86
CA LEU A 486 -17.56 -4.90 16.14
C LEU A 486 -18.73 -4.01 16.54
N VAL A 487 -19.28 -3.26 15.59
CA VAL A 487 -20.39 -2.39 15.91
C VAL A 487 -21.67 -3.19 16.16
N ASN A 488 -21.92 -4.30 15.42
CA ASN A 488 -23.00 -5.22 15.71
C ASN A 488 -22.87 -5.88 17.10
N ALA A 489 -21.64 -6.05 17.58
CA ALA A 489 -21.35 -6.51 18.93
C ALA A 489 -21.42 -5.40 20.00
N GLY A 490 -21.88 -4.19 19.66
CA GLY A 490 -22.04 -3.08 20.61
C GLY A 490 -20.77 -2.26 20.90
N CYS A 491 -19.71 -2.39 20.09
CA CYS A 491 -18.51 -1.57 20.24
C CYS A 491 -18.84 -0.09 20.04
N SER A 492 -18.38 0.77 20.98
CA SER A 492 -18.62 2.21 20.89
C SER A 492 -17.96 2.83 19.64
N LEU A 493 -18.58 3.88 19.10
CA LEU A 493 -18.04 4.60 17.96
C LEU A 493 -16.62 5.13 18.23
N GLN A 494 -16.34 5.57 19.46
CA GLN A 494 -15.04 6.08 19.87
C GLN A 494 -13.96 4.97 19.85
N ALA A 495 -14.25 3.81 20.41
CA ALA A 495 -13.34 2.66 20.37
C ALA A 495 -13.10 2.20 18.94
N LEU A 496 -14.15 2.14 18.11
CA LEU A 496 -14.04 1.81 16.70
C LEU A 496 -13.15 2.81 15.93
N MET A 497 -13.29 4.12 16.24
CA MET A 497 -12.44 5.16 15.62
C MET A 497 -10.97 4.94 15.95
N GLN A 498 -10.65 4.63 17.19
CA GLN A 498 -9.28 4.35 17.65
C GLN A 498 -8.73 3.09 16.97
N LEU A 499 -9.46 1.97 17.02
CA LEU A 499 -9.05 0.69 16.42
C LEU A 499 -8.79 0.82 14.92
N LEU A 500 -9.64 1.55 14.22
CA LEU A 500 -9.51 1.76 12.78
C LEU A 500 -8.55 2.91 12.40
N GLY A 501 -8.13 3.74 13.34
CA GLY A 501 -7.33 4.94 13.05
C GLY A 501 -8.09 5.91 12.14
N HIS A 502 -9.34 6.25 12.51
CA HIS A 502 -10.16 7.24 11.84
C HIS A 502 -9.93 8.62 12.46
N VAL A 503 -9.49 9.58 11.68
CA VAL A 503 -9.28 10.97 12.11
C VAL A 503 -10.56 11.80 12.12
N SER A 504 -11.67 11.26 11.64
CA SER A 504 -12.97 11.94 11.56
C SER A 504 -14.09 10.97 11.89
N ALA A 505 -15.04 11.41 12.72
CA ALA A 505 -16.23 10.63 13.05
C ALA A 505 -17.03 10.23 11.80
N ASN A 506 -17.07 11.08 10.76
CA ASN A 506 -17.74 10.77 9.50
C ASN A 506 -17.24 9.49 8.82
N MET A 507 -15.99 9.08 9.06
CA MET A 507 -15.45 7.81 8.54
C MET A 507 -16.11 6.61 9.24
N SER A 508 -16.36 6.70 10.55
CA SER A 508 -16.97 5.62 11.35
C SER A 508 -18.49 5.65 11.29
N LEU A 509 -19.11 6.83 11.17
CA LEU A 509 -20.55 6.97 11.02
C LEU A 509 -21.14 6.26 9.77
N ARG A 510 -20.29 5.98 8.77
CA ARG A 510 -20.70 5.15 7.63
C ARG A 510 -21.11 3.74 8.03
N TYR A 511 -20.53 3.21 9.10
CA TYR A 511 -20.86 1.89 9.63
C TYR A 511 -22.18 1.93 10.42
N GLY A 512 -22.49 3.02 11.12
CA GLY A 512 -23.77 3.22 11.78
C GLY A 512 -25.00 3.22 10.84
N ARG A 513 -24.77 3.37 9.53
CA ARG A 513 -25.83 3.25 8.51
C ARG A 513 -26.09 1.82 8.03
N LEU A 514 -25.25 0.85 8.46
CA LEU A 514 -25.32 -0.54 8.02
C LEU A 514 -26.14 -1.44 8.95
N PHE A 515 -26.66 -0.90 10.06
CA PHE A 515 -27.25 -1.71 11.11
C PHE A 515 -28.70 -2.00 10.87
N ASP A 516 -28.98 -3.14 10.25
CA ASP A 516 -30.33 -3.72 10.25
C ASP A 516 -30.74 -4.18 11.66
N ALA A 517 -29.85 -4.79 12.45
CA ALA A 517 -30.20 -5.32 13.77
C ALA A 517 -30.39 -4.21 14.81
N THR A 518 -29.39 -3.32 15.00
CA THR A 518 -29.49 -2.25 16.01
C THR A 518 -30.51 -1.19 15.61
N VAL A 519 -30.58 -0.80 14.34
CA VAL A 519 -31.63 0.10 13.84
C VAL A 519 -33.00 -0.53 14.00
N ARG A 520 -33.13 -1.82 13.75
CA ARG A 520 -34.35 -2.57 13.92
C ARG A 520 -34.75 -2.66 15.39
N GLU A 521 -33.82 -3.01 16.28
CA GLU A 521 -34.05 -3.06 17.73
C GLU A 521 -34.44 -1.68 18.30
N GLU A 522 -33.74 -0.62 17.91
CA GLU A 522 -34.03 0.76 18.30
C GLU A 522 -35.40 1.18 17.74
N TYR A 523 -35.71 0.86 16.50
CA TYR A 523 -36.99 1.11 15.88
C TYR A 523 -38.13 0.33 16.57
N GLU A 524 -37.95 -0.97 16.84
CA GLU A 524 -38.92 -1.81 17.53
C GLU A 524 -39.16 -1.34 18.95
N ARG A 525 -38.08 -0.92 19.65
CA ARG A 525 -38.18 -0.30 21.00
C ARG A 525 -38.94 1.01 20.95
N ALA A 526 -38.57 1.91 20.04
CA ALA A 526 -39.28 3.18 19.85
C ALA A 526 -40.73 2.97 19.45
N LEU A 527 -40.99 2.02 18.57
CA LEU A 527 -42.35 1.69 18.14
C LEU A 527 -43.19 1.10 19.29
N THR A 528 -42.59 0.24 20.12
CA THR A 528 -43.25 -0.32 21.31
C THR A 528 -43.58 0.78 22.32
N GLN A 529 -42.63 1.69 22.58
CA GLN A 529 -42.87 2.84 23.44
C GLN A 529 -43.95 3.78 22.86
N THR A 530 -43.93 4.04 21.57
CA THR A 530 -44.96 4.86 20.91
C THR A 530 -46.34 4.21 21.00
N LYS A 531 -46.43 2.89 20.79
CA LYS A 531 -47.69 2.14 20.92
C LYS A 531 -48.19 2.13 22.37
N ALA A 532 -47.30 1.98 23.35
CA ALA A 532 -47.67 2.04 24.76
C ALA A 532 -48.21 3.42 25.14
N HIS A 533 -47.61 4.50 24.64
CA HIS A 533 -48.13 5.87 24.86
C HIS A 533 -49.48 6.11 24.19
N LEU A 534 -49.68 5.57 22.98
CA LEU A 534 -50.99 5.67 22.31
C LEU A 534 -52.08 4.83 23.00
N ALA A 535 -51.69 3.70 23.63
CA ALA A 535 -52.63 2.85 24.39
C ALA A 535 -52.97 3.41 25.78
N THR A 536 -52.12 4.26 26.37
CA THR A 536 -52.32 4.89 27.69
C THR A 536 -52.87 6.32 27.61
N ALA A 537 -53.10 6.85 26.41
CA ALA A 537 -53.81 8.13 26.28
C ALA A 537 -55.25 7.99 26.81
N PRO A 538 -55.67 8.75 27.86
CA PRO A 538 -57.04 8.72 28.30
C PRO A 538 -57.95 9.14 27.13
N ALA A 539 -59.03 8.40 26.95
CA ALA A 539 -60.07 8.74 25.97
C ALA A 539 -60.46 10.22 26.17
N ALA A 540 -60.24 11.04 25.18
CA ALA A 540 -60.66 12.43 25.22
C ALA A 540 -62.15 12.45 25.51
N PRO A 541 -62.64 13.27 26.46
CA PRO A 541 -64.09 13.43 26.68
C PRO A 541 -64.72 13.88 25.36
N SER A 542 -65.71 13.15 24.92
CA SER A 542 -66.46 13.45 23.71
C SER A 542 -67.01 14.90 23.79
N ALA A 543 -66.43 15.76 22.97
CA ALA A 543 -66.96 17.12 22.80
C ALA A 543 -68.33 17.05 22.14
N PRO A 544 -69.26 17.90 22.52
CA PRO A 544 -70.60 17.96 21.91
C PRO A 544 -70.47 18.33 20.41
N PRO A 545 -71.34 17.76 19.54
CA PRO A 545 -71.26 17.99 18.10
C PRO A 545 -71.49 19.47 17.80
N GLY A 546 -70.50 20.15 17.21
CA GLY A 546 -70.68 21.55 16.78
C GLY A 546 -69.51 22.50 17.14
N SER A 547 -68.52 22.09 17.89
CA SER A 547 -67.37 22.95 18.20
C SER A 547 -66.33 22.90 17.08
N PRO A 548 -65.80 24.05 16.59
CA PRO A 548 -64.68 24.06 15.62
C PRO A 548 -63.42 23.47 16.24
N PRO A 549 -62.57 22.79 15.45
CA PRO A 549 -61.31 22.24 15.97
C PRO A 549 -60.41 23.36 16.52
N PRO A 550 -59.76 23.17 17.65
CA PRO A 550 -58.82 24.17 18.19
C PRO A 550 -57.70 24.41 17.15
N SER A 551 -57.60 25.67 16.72
CA SER A 551 -56.51 26.15 15.87
C SER A 551 -55.18 25.83 16.53
N GLY A 552 -54.29 25.16 15.78
CA GLY A 552 -53.00 24.65 16.28
C GLY A 552 -52.12 25.72 16.93
N GLN A 553 -52.18 25.81 18.24
CA GLN A 553 -51.09 26.46 18.99
C GLN A 553 -49.85 25.57 18.95
N PRO A 554 -48.68 26.12 18.58
CA PRO A 554 -47.44 25.36 18.69
C PRO A 554 -47.25 24.94 20.13
N LEU A 555 -47.01 23.65 20.38
CA LEU A 555 -46.72 23.11 21.71
C LEU A 555 -45.53 23.90 22.32
N PRO A 556 -45.64 24.39 23.56
CA PRO A 556 -44.55 25.13 24.19
C PRO A 556 -43.30 24.26 24.27
N LEU A 557 -42.16 24.87 24.05
CA LEU A 557 -40.83 24.17 24.03
C LEU A 557 -40.59 23.33 25.30
N VAL A 558 -41.13 23.75 26.42
CA VAL A 558 -41.12 23.06 27.73
C VAL A 558 -41.78 21.68 27.67
N ALA A 559 -42.83 21.49 26.86
CA ALA A 559 -43.49 20.20 26.68
C ALA A 559 -42.63 19.20 25.88
N ILE A 560 -41.72 19.70 25.04
CA ILE A 560 -40.82 18.86 24.24
C ILE A 560 -39.54 18.52 25.02
N THR A 561 -39.06 19.43 25.87
CA THR A 561 -37.81 19.27 26.63
C THR A 561 -38.00 18.77 28.07
N GLY A 562 -39.23 18.57 28.50
CA GLY A 562 -39.57 18.02 29.81
C GLY A 562 -39.47 19.00 30.99
N GLY A 563 -39.13 20.28 30.82
CA GLY A 563 -39.08 21.28 31.87
C GLY A 563 -38.42 20.79 33.20
N ALA A 564 -39.16 20.87 34.31
CA ALA A 564 -38.74 20.36 35.62
C ALA A 564 -38.83 18.83 35.72
N ASP A 565 -39.75 18.21 34.97
CA ASP A 565 -40.00 16.76 34.99
C ASP A 565 -39.25 16.02 33.87
N TRP A 566 -38.13 16.54 33.46
CA TRP A 566 -37.32 16.00 32.35
C TRP A 566 -36.90 14.54 32.54
N LYS A 567 -36.83 14.03 33.80
CA LYS A 567 -36.46 12.63 34.09
C LYS A 567 -37.48 11.65 33.57
N ASP A 568 -38.75 11.99 33.55
CA ASP A 568 -39.86 11.13 33.17
C ASP A 568 -40.33 11.37 31.72
N THR A 569 -39.74 12.37 31.09
CA THR A 569 -40.09 12.69 29.70
C THR A 569 -39.41 11.71 28.72
N PRO A 570 -40.14 11.20 27.70
CA PRO A 570 -39.63 10.22 26.74
C PRO A 570 -38.69 10.81 25.68
N THR A 571 -37.94 11.85 26.01
CA THR A 571 -36.95 12.45 25.11
C THR A 571 -35.64 11.67 25.13
N VAL A 572 -34.92 11.63 23.99
CA VAL A 572 -33.60 11.02 23.90
C VAL A 572 -32.65 11.80 24.80
N LYS A 573 -32.10 11.13 25.81
CA LYS A 573 -31.15 11.68 26.77
C LYS A 573 -29.76 11.15 26.43
N SER A 574 -28.87 12.02 25.96
CA SER A 574 -27.45 11.65 25.79
C SER A 574 -26.68 11.94 27.07
N ARG A 575 -26.01 10.92 27.63
CA ARG A 575 -25.22 11.07 28.84
C ARG A 575 -23.97 11.93 28.58
N LEU A 576 -23.71 12.87 29.50
CA LEU A 576 -22.53 13.72 29.53
C LEU A 576 -21.78 13.51 30.86
N ALA A 577 -20.55 14.07 30.99
CA ALA A 577 -19.74 13.91 32.21
C ALA A 577 -20.46 14.40 33.48
N GLY A 578 -21.13 15.55 33.45
CA GLY A 578 -21.85 16.15 34.56
C GLY A 578 -23.37 16.08 34.47
N GLY A 579 -23.97 15.27 33.59
CA GLY A 579 -25.42 15.21 33.42
C GLY A 579 -25.89 14.64 32.11
N PHE A 580 -26.95 15.22 31.55
CA PHE A 580 -27.61 14.75 30.30
C PHE A 580 -27.87 15.89 29.32
N CYS A 581 -27.77 15.58 28.04
CA CYS A 581 -28.20 16.45 26.95
C CYS A 581 -29.59 16.03 26.48
N LEU A 582 -30.54 16.95 26.51
CA LEU A 582 -31.92 16.75 26.04
C LEU A 582 -32.14 17.31 24.62
N ARG A 583 -31.09 17.51 23.85
CA ARG A 583 -31.21 18.04 22.50
C ARG A 583 -31.92 17.04 21.57
N ALA A 584 -32.98 17.47 20.95
CA ALA A 584 -33.66 16.64 19.97
C ALA A 584 -32.85 16.50 18.67
N PRO A 585 -32.82 15.30 18.04
CA PRO A 585 -32.12 15.09 16.77
C PRO A 585 -32.50 16.07 15.66
N ALA A 586 -33.75 16.52 15.65
CA ALA A 586 -34.30 17.51 14.71
C ALA A 586 -33.61 18.89 14.77
N GLN A 587 -32.94 19.21 15.87
CA GLN A 587 -32.20 20.47 16.06
C GLN A 587 -30.84 20.50 15.34
N GLY A 588 -30.51 19.48 14.58
CA GLY A 588 -29.26 19.40 13.80
C GLY A 588 -27.98 19.22 14.62
N ALA A 589 -26.80 19.54 14.08
CA ALA A 589 -25.52 19.39 14.77
C ALA A 589 -25.37 20.37 15.94
N CYS A 590 -24.72 19.92 17.04
CA CYS A 590 -24.46 20.78 18.20
C CYS A 590 -23.35 21.79 17.87
N SER A 591 -23.64 23.09 18.03
CA SER A 591 -22.67 24.17 17.85
C SER A 591 -21.82 24.43 19.10
N TYR A 592 -22.16 23.81 20.24
CA TYR A 592 -21.51 24.02 21.54
C TYR A 592 -20.71 22.78 21.98
N ALA A 593 -19.74 22.34 21.19
CA ALA A 593 -18.87 21.26 21.62
C ALA A 593 -18.09 21.67 22.89
N ASN A 594 -18.14 20.84 23.96
CA ASN A 594 -17.42 21.00 25.23
C ASN A 594 -17.79 22.18 26.14
N ILE A 595 -18.94 22.81 25.98
CA ILE A 595 -19.49 23.83 26.88
C ILE A 595 -20.92 23.49 27.25
N CYS A 596 -21.14 22.24 27.65
CA CYS A 596 -22.49 21.72 27.90
C CYS A 596 -23.17 22.37 29.10
N GLU A 597 -22.43 22.78 30.09
CA GLU A 597 -22.90 23.40 31.32
C GLU A 597 -23.62 24.74 31.09
N HIS A 598 -23.25 25.45 30.01
CA HIS A 598 -23.90 26.69 29.58
C HIS A 598 -25.09 26.45 28.64
N CYS A 599 -25.31 25.23 28.22
CA CYS A 599 -26.32 24.90 27.21
C CYS A 599 -27.75 24.81 27.82
N PRO A 600 -28.78 25.38 27.20
CA PRO A 600 -30.15 25.28 27.72
C PRO A 600 -30.69 23.83 27.65
N ASN A 601 -30.12 22.96 26.86
CA ASN A 601 -30.46 21.53 26.80
C ASN A 601 -29.75 20.66 27.83
N PHE A 602 -28.85 21.22 28.62
CA PHE A 602 -28.13 20.50 29.68
C PHE A 602 -29.01 20.32 30.89
N ARG A 603 -29.07 19.11 31.42
CA ARG A 603 -29.75 18.74 32.70
C ARG A 603 -28.82 17.91 33.53
N THR A 604 -28.91 18.11 34.85
CA THR A 604 -28.17 17.34 35.85
C THR A 604 -29.08 16.93 36.98
N ASP A 605 -28.65 15.97 37.78
CA ASP A 605 -29.37 15.53 38.98
C ASP A 605 -28.41 15.28 40.14
N THR A 606 -28.97 14.91 41.31
CA THR A 606 -28.20 14.70 42.54
C THR A 606 -27.08 13.66 42.43
N GLY A 607 -27.20 12.70 41.49
CA GLY A 607 -26.16 11.70 41.25
C GLY A 607 -24.88 12.27 40.63
N TYR A 608 -24.93 13.48 40.07
CA TYR A 608 -23.75 14.16 39.51
C TYR A 608 -23.15 15.26 40.38
N LEU A 609 -23.71 15.52 41.57
CA LEU A 609 -23.21 16.58 42.46
C LEU A 609 -21.72 16.47 42.80
N ALA A 610 -21.23 15.25 43.05
CA ALA A 610 -19.80 15.02 43.34
C ALA A 610 -18.92 15.34 42.11
N VAL A 611 -19.37 15.01 40.92
CA VAL A 611 -18.64 15.28 39.66
C VAL A 611 -18.62 16.77 39.36
N LEU A 612 -19.74 17.47 39.54
CA LEU A 612 -19.84 18.92 39.36
C LEU A 612 -19.00 19.70 40.39
N ALA A 613 -18.95 19.23 41.64
CA ALA A 613 -18.12 19.83 42.69
C ALA A 613 -16.63 19.66 42.39
N ALA A 614 -16.19 18.48 41.92
CA ALA A 614 -14.83 18.25 41.49
C ALA A 614 -14.46 19.15 40.31
N GLN A 615 -15.31 19.21 39.28
CA GLN A 615 -15.13 20.07 38.11
C GLN A 615 -15.06 21.56 38.48
N HIS A 616 -15.86 22.00 39.45
CA HIS A 616 -15.83 23.37 39.98
C HIS A 616 -14.48 23.69 40.63
N THR A 617 -13.97 22.79 41.49
CA THR A 617 -12.66 22.92 42.16
C THR A 617 -11.52 23.01 41.11
N ASP A 618 -11.51 22.11 40.13
CA ASP A 618 -10.51 22.12 39.05
C ASP A 618 -10.57 23.40 38.22
N THR A 619 -11.79 23.88 37.95
CA THR A 619 -12.00 25.11 37.17
C THR A 619 -11.48 26.36 37.92
N LEU A 620 -11.65 26.41 39.24
CA LEU A 620 -11.07 27.49 40.05
C LEU A 620 -9.53 27.43 40.08
N ALA A 621 -8.95 26.24 40.16
CA ALA A 621 -7.50 26.06 40.10
C ALA A 621 -6.94 26.52 38.74
N LEU A 622 -7.62 26.19 37.63
CA LEU A 622 -7.25 26.67 36.28
C LEU A 622 -7.40 28.19 36.14
N ALA A 623 -8.40 28.79 36.77
CA ALA A 623 -8.55 30.25 36.77
C ALA A 623 -7.38 30.92 37.49
N ALA A 624 -6.97 30.39 38.64
CA ALA A 624 -5.84 30.91 39.43
C ALA A 624 -4.49 30.73 38.70
N ASP A 625 -4.26 29.59 38.04
CA ASP A 625 -3.06 29.36 37.22
C ASP A 625 -3.00 30.32 36.01
N ALA A 626 -4.11 30.52 35.33
CA ALA A 626 -4.19 31.46 34.22
C ALA A 626 -3.92 32.90 34.65
N GLU A 627 -4.38 33.28 35.84
CA GLU A 627 -4.08 34.60 36.42
C GLU A 627 -2.59 34.76 36.76
N ALA A 628 -1.99 33.75 37.37
CA ALA A 628 -0.58 33.75 37.71
C ALA A 628 0.31 33.87 36.46
N ARG A 629 -0.18 33.39 35.31
CA ARG A 629 0.50 33.52 34.02
C ARG A 629 0.16 34.80 33.24
N GLY A 630 -0.71 35.66 33.77
CA GLY A 630 -1.14 36.90 33.12
C GLY A 630 -2.12 36.69 31.94
N TRP A 631 -2.77 35.52 31.85
CA TRP A 631 -3.73 35.17 30.79
C TRP A 631 -5.16 35.62 31.19
N GLY A 632 -5.38 36.91 31.25
CA GLY A 632 -6.64 37.51 31.73
C GLY A 632 -7.91 37.00 31.05
N PRO A 633 -7.98 36.91 29.72
CA PRO A 633 -9.16 36.35 29.01
C PRO A 633 -9.45 34.90 29.35
N GLU A 634 -8.41 34.09 29.57
CA GLU A 634 -8.52 32.69 29.97
C GLU A 634 -9.03 32.54 31.37
N ALA A 635 -8.44 33.27 32.33
CA ALA A 635 -8.89 33.30 33.70
C ALA A 635 -10.36 33.71 33.80
N GLN A 636 -10.79 34.73 33.05
CA GLN A 636 -12.20 35.16 33.03
C GLN A 636 -13.13 34.08 32.46
N ARG A 637 -12.68 33.29 31.45
CA ARG A 637 -13.45 32.17 30.91
C ARG A 637 -13.65 31.08 31.97
N HIS A 638 -12.60 30.68 32.68
CA HIS A 638 -12.69 29.69 33.74
C HIS A 638 -13.57 30.20 34.92
N ARG A 639 -13.46 31.43 35.31
CA ARG A 639 -14.35 32.01 36.35
C ARG A 639 -15.82 31.96 35.96
N ARG A 640 -16.15 32.28 34.68
CA ARG A 640 -17.53 32.16 34.21
C ARG A 640 -18.05 30.72 34.27
N LEU A 641 -17.22 29.74 33.94
CA LEU A 641 -17.59 28.33 34.04
C LEU A 641 -17.74 27.92 35.52
N ALA A 642 -16.85 28.33 36.41
CA ALA A 642 -16.95 28.06 37.86
C ALA A 642 -18.26 28.61 38.44
N ASN A 643 -18.60 29.87 38.15
CA ASN A 643 -19.87 30.47 38.59
C ASN A 643 -21.08 29.67 38.06
N ARG A 644 -21.02 29.20 36.85
CA ARG A 644 -22.10 28.38 36.26
C ARG A 644 -22.23 27.01 36.92
N LEU A 645 -21.11 26.37 37.26
CA LEU A 645 -21.09 25.11 38.00
C LEU A 645 -21.66 25.29 39.39
N ASP A 646 -21.34 26.39 40.07
CA ASP A 646 -21.89 26.72 41.39
C ASP A 646 -23.41 26.91 41.34
N GLU A 647 -23.92 27.63 40.33
CA GLU A 647 -25.37 27.73 40.10
C GLU A 647 -26.06 26.37 39.92
N LEU A 648 -25.42 25.48 39.14
CA LEU A 648 -25.95 24.13 38.85
C LEU A 648 -25.94 23.27 40.14
N ILE A 649 -24.87 23.31 40.94
CA ILE A 649 -24.73 22.58 42.19
C ILE A 649 -25.82 23.03 43.17
N ASN A 650 -25.93 24.36 43.39
CA ASN A 650 -26.91 24.93 44.30
C ASN A 650 -28.36 24.60 43.88
N LYS A 651 -28.67 24.74 42.61
CA LYS A 651 -29.99 24.41 42.05
C LYS A 651 -30.32 22.91 42.18
N THR A 652 -29.33 22.05 41.97
CA THR A 652 -29.52 20.60 42.05
C THR A 652 -29.58 20.11 43.47
N GLY A 653 -28.81 20.71 44.39
CA GLY A 653 -28.84 20.43 45.84
C GLY A 653 -30.15 20.87 46.47
N ALA A 654 -30.73 21.99 46.06
CA ALA A 654 -32.03 22.48 46.57
C ALA A 654 -33.24 21.64 46.11
N GLN A 655 -33.04 20.71 45.15
CA GLN A 655 -34.08 19.77 44.68
C GLN A 655 -34.12 18.45 45.46
N THR A 656 -33.31 18.33 46.54
CA THR A 656 -33.39 17.18 47.44
C THR A 656 -34.58 17.42 48.42
N PRO A 657 -35.59 16.50 48.48
CA PRO A 657 -36.74 16.64 49.38
C PRO A 657 -36.31 16.50 50.83
#